data_5f80bed8d1980f558536e8a3284513fd
#
_entry.id   5f80bed8d1980f558536e8a3284513fd
#
_cell.length_a   1.000
_cell.length_b   1.000
_cell.length_c   1.000
_cell.angle_alpha   90.00
_cell.angle_beta   90.00
_cell.angle_gamma   90.00
#
_symmetry.space_group_name_H-M   'P 1'
#
loop_
_entity.id
_entity.type
_entity.pdbx_description
1 polymer ?
#
loop_
_entity_poly.entity_id
_entity_poly.type
_entity_poly.pdbx_seq_one_letter_code
_entity_poly.pdbx_strand_id
1 'polypeptide(L)'
;MSETSSLSNLLKEERRFAPPADLAANANVTAEAYEQAKADRLGFWAEQARRLTWAKEPTETLDWSNPPFAKWFKDGTLNVAYNCVDRHVEAGNGDRVAIHFEGEPGDSRALTYAQLKDEVSKAANALLELGVQKGDRVAIYMPMIPETAIAMLACARIGAAHSVVFGGFSSDALATRIQDADARVVITADGGYRRGKPSALKPAVDEAVERAGIVEHVLVVRRTGQDVAWDGSRDKWWHETVDRQSAEHTPEAFDAEHPLFILYTSGTTGKPKGILHTSGGYLTQTAYTHWAVFDLKPETDVFWCTADVGWVTGHSYIVYGPLANGATQVMYEGTPDTPHQGRFWEIVQKYGVTILYTAPTAIRTFMKWGDDIPAKFDLSSLRVLGSVGEPINPEAWIWYRKNIGADATPVVDTWWQTETGSMMITPLPGVTEAKPGSAQRALPGISATVVDDEANEVPNGGGGYLVLTEPWPSMLRTIWGDDQRFIDTYWSRFEGKYFAGDGAKKDDDGDIWLLGRVDDVMLVSGHNISTTEVESALVSHPSVAEAAVVGAADETTGQAIVAFVILRGTAAESEDLVTELRNHVGTTLGPIAKPQRILPVAELPKTRSGKIMRRLLRDVAENRQLGDVTTLTDSTVMDLIQSKLPAASSED
;
A
#
# COMPACT_ATOMS: atom_id res chain seq x y z
N MET A 1 -29.92 -28.77 -9.82
CA MET A 1 -29.24 -27.58 -10.36
C MET A 1 -28.66 -26.87 -9.16
N SER A 2 -27.37 -27.03 -8.91
CA SER A 2 -26.68 -26.30 -7.86
C SER A 2 -26.55 -24.86 -8.34
N GLU A 3 -27.26 -23.95 -7.71
CA GLU A 3 -26.98 -22.52 -7.85
C GLU A 3 -25.56 -22.31 -7.35
N THR A 4 -24.66 -22.09 -8.28
CA THR A 4 -23.28 -21.67 -7.98
C THR A 4 -23.33 -20.39 -7.18
N SER A 5 -22.66 -20.38 -6.03
CA SER A 5 -22.63 -19.27 -5.09
C SER A 5 -21.78 -18.12 -5.63
N SER A 6 -22.27 -17.41 -6.65
CA SER A 6 -21.64 -16.17 -7.10
C SER A 6 -21.81 -15.08 -6.04
N LEU A 7 -20.80 -14.22 -5.87
CA LEU A 7 -20.92 -13.01 -5.06
C LEU A 7 -22.09 -12.16 -5.55
N SER A 8 -22.99 -11.80 -4.65
CA SER A 8 -24.15 -10.98 -4.99
C SER A 8 -23.72 -9.57 -5.36
N ASN A 9 -24.23 -9.05 -6.47
CA ASN A 9 -24.00 -7.69 -6.94
C ASN A 9 -25.11 -6.77 -6.40
N LEU A 10 -24.91 -6.19 -5.23
CA LEU A 10 -25.95 -5.45 -4.51
C LEU A 10 -25.82 -3.93 -4.65
N LEU A 11 -24.60 -3.40 -4.70
CA LEU A 11 -24.35 -1.96 -4.82
C LEU A 11 -24.38 -1.53 -6.29
N LYS A 12 -25.21 -0.52 -6.61
CA LYS A 12 -25.25 0.14 -7.92
C LYS A 12 -24.78 1.58 -7.79
N GLU A 13 -23.76 1.95 -8.58
CA GLU A 13 -23.23 3.30 -8.68
C GLU A 13 -23.43 3.81 -10.11
N GLU A 14 -24.16 4.90 -10.26
CA GLU A 14 -24.48 5.47 -11.56
C GLU A 14 -23.74 6.76 -11.88
N ARG A 15 -23.07 7.35 -10.87
CA ARG A 15 -22.32 8.60 -11.06
C ARG A 15 -21.08 8.37 -11.91
N ARG A 16 -20.82 9.31 -12.82
CA ARG A 16 -19.73 9.27 -13.79
C ARG A 16 -19.01 10.61 -13.79
N PHE A 17 -17.70 10.59 -13.92
CA PHE A 17 -16.86 11.78 -13.94
C PHE A 17 -15.86 11.70 -15.08
N ALA A 18 -16.10 12.50 -16.12
CA ALA A 18 -15.23 12.56 -17.27
C ALA A 18 -13.84 13.12 -16.90
N PRO A 19 -12.77 12.75 -17.60
CA PRO A 19 -11.46 13.38 -17.45
C PRO A 19 -11.56 14.90 -17.67
N PRO A 20 -10.81 15.72 -16.90
CA PRO A 20 -10.69 17.15 -17.18
C PRO A 20 -10.14 17.36 -18.58
N ALA A 21 -10.73 18.27 -19.36
CA ALA A 21 -10.40 18.46 -20.78
C ALA A 21 -8.94 18.83 -21.00
N ASP A 22 -8.39 19.72 -20.18
CA ASP A 22 -6.99 20.15 -20.26
C ASP A 22 -6.00 19.02 -19.94
N LEU A 23 -6.34 18.19 -18.94
CA LEU A 23 -5.53 17.02 -18.59
C LEU A 23 -5.60 15.98 -19.71
N ALA A 24 -6.77 15.69 -20.24
CA ALA A 24 -6.97 14.74 -21.34
C ALA A 24 -6.19 15.16 -22.60
N ALA A 25 -6.19 16.46 -22.92
CA ALA A 25 -5.47 17.00 -24.08
C ALA A 25 -3.94 16.86 -23.97
N ASN A 26 -3.41 16.83 -22.74
CA ASN A 26 -1.97 16.78 -22.46
C ASN A 26 -1.55 15.49 -21.73
N ALA A 27 -2.40 14.48 -21.72
CA ALA A 27 -2.14 13.25 -20.98
C ALA A 27 -0.91 12.50 -21.49
N ASN A 28 -0.13 11.97 -20.57
CA ASN A 28 1.01 11.11 -20.88
C ASN A 28 0.60 9.83 -21.61
N VAL A 29 -0.59 9.31 -21.29
CA VAL A 29 -1.13 8.07 -21.85
C VAL A 29 -2.52 8.35 -22.41
N THR A 30 -2.74 7.87 -23.63
CA THR A 30 -4.03 7.95 -24.33
C THR A 30 -4.71 6.59 -24.38
N ALA A 31 -5.95 6.53 -24.86
CA ALA A 31 -6.69 5.28 -25.02
C ALA A 31 -5.98 4.28 -25.95
N GLU A 32 -5.12 4.75 -26.86
CA GLU A 32 -4.35 3.90 -27.77
C GLU A 32 -3.43 2.91 -27.03
N ALA A 33 -2.96 3.24 -25.83
CA ALA A 33 -2.09 2.36 -25.04
C ALA A 33 -2.75 1.01 -24.74
N TYR A 34 -4.06 0.98 -24.54
CA TYR A 34 -4.82 -0.26 -24.34
C TYR A 34 -4.82 -1.14 -25.60
N GLU A 35 -5.02 -0.53 -26.78
CA GLU A 35 -5.03 -1.25 -28.05
C GLU A 35 -3.62 -1.75 -28.43
N GLN A 36 -2.60 -0.93 -28.20
CA GLN A 36 -1.19 -1.33 -28.41
C GLN A 36 -0.81 -2.51 -27.52
N ALA A 37 -1.13 -2.43 -26.25
CA ALA A 37 -0.84 -3.52 -25.31
C ALA A 37 -1.63 -4.81 -25.61
N LYS A 38 -2.87 -4.67 -26.09
CA LYS A 38 -3.69 -5.80 -26.51
C LYS A 38 -3.16 -6.46 -27.78
N ALA A 39 -2.68 -5.67 -28.73
CA ALA A 39 -2.14 -6.16 -29.98
C ALA A 39 -0.80 -6.89 -29.80
N ASP A 40 0.09 -6.37 -28.94
CA ASP A 40 1.41 -6.94 -28.64
C ASP A 40 1.79 -6.60 -27.19
N ARG A 41 1.38 -7.42 -26.24
CA ARG A 41 1.64 -7.23 -24.81
C ARG A 41 3.13 -7.23 -24.47
N LEU A 42 3.89 -8.16 -25.03
CA LEU A 42 5.33 -8.25 -24.75
C LEU A 42 6.10 -7.11 -25.40
N GLY A 43 5.74 -6.70 -26.61
CA GLY A 43 6.29 -5.50 -27.26
C GLY A 43 5.98 -4.23 -26.49
N PHE A 44 4.78 -4.12 -25.93
CA PHE A 44 4.42 -3.02 -25.04
C PHE A 44 5.35 -2.94 -23.82
N TRP A 45 5.61 -4.05 -23.13
CA TRP A 45 6.51 -4.05 -21.98
C TRP A 45 7.97 -3.85 -22.36
N ALA A 46 8.40 -4.35 -23.49
CA ALA A 46 9.73 -4.06 -24.04
C ALA A 46 9.92 -2.55 -24.29
N GLU A 47 8.90 -1.88 -24.79
CA GLU A 47 8.92 -0.42 -24.96
C GLU A 47 8.98 0.32 -23.61
N GLN A 48 8.21 -0.13 -22.60
CA GLN A 48 8.26 0.48 -21.27
C GLN A 48 9.62 0.29 -20.58
N ALA A 49 10.31 -0.82 -20.85
CA ALA A 49 11.65 -1.06 -20.33
C ALA A 49 12.68 -0.02 -20.82
N ARG A 50 12.45 0.62 -21.97
CA ARG A 50 13.31 1.69 -22.49
C ARG A 50 13.26 2.99 -21.67
N ARG A 51 12.33 3.09 -20.71
CA ARG A 51 12.34 4.17 -19.72
C ARG A 51 13.55 4.10 -18.81
N LEU A 52 14.12 2.93 -18.65
CA LEU A 52 15.27 2.69 -17.80
C LEU A 52 16.57 2.73 -18.62
N THR A 53 17.65 3.00 -17.92
CA THR A 53 19.01 2.90 -18.46
C THR A 53 19.57 1.52 -18.14
N TRP A 54 19.82 0.75 -19.19
CA TRP A 54 20.42 -0.59 -19.13
C TRP A 54 21.90 -0.51 -19.42
N ALA A 55 22.71 -1.22 -18.65
CA ALA A 55 24.13 -1.42 -18.98
C ALA A 55 24.29 -2.44 -20.12
N LYS A 56 23.41 -3.43 -20.16
CA LYS A 56 23.24 -4.37 -21.26
C LYS A 56 21.75 -4.52 -21.52
N GLU A 57 21.33 -4.32 -22.76
CA GLU A 57 19.94 -4.49 -23.16
C GLU A 57 19.50 -5.95 -23.03
N PRO A 58 18.26 -6.21 -22.59
CA PRO A 58 17.73 -7.56 -22.52
C PRO A 58 17.56 -8.17 -23.92
N THR A 59 17.73 -9.49 -24.01
CA THR A 59 17.56 -10.25 -25.25
C THR A 59 16.16 -10.81 -25.42
N GLU A 60 15.43 -10.99 -24.32
CA GLU A 60 14.07 -11.55 -24.28
C GLU A 60 13.25 -10.81 -23.24
N THR A 61 12.01 -10.43 -23.59
CA THR A 61 11.12 -9.67 -22.68
C THR A 61 10.62 -10.54 -21.54
N LEU A 62 10.16 -11.77 -21.83
CA LEU A 62 9.61 -12.70 -20.85
C LEU A 62 10.07 -14.12 -21.13
N ASP A 63 10.64 -14.77 -20.14
CA ASP A 63 10.83 -16.22 -20.08
C ASP A 63 9.76 -16.82 -19.14
N TRP A 64 8.79 -17.50 -19.72
CA TRP A 64 7.69 -18.21 -19.04
C TRP A 64 7.78 -19.73 -19.25
N SER A 65 8.99 -20.26 -19.43
CA SER A 65 9.21 -21.69 -19.71
C SER A 65 9.00 -22.60 -18.51
N ASN A 66 9.01 -22.04 -17.30
CA ASN A 66 8.81 -22.77 -16.03
C ASN A 66 7.74 -22.09 -15.16
N PRO A 67 6.45 -22.05 -15.58
CA PRO A 67 5.40 -21.43 -14.77
C PRO A 67 5.25 -22.13 -13.40
N PRO A 68 4.93 -21.41 -12.31
CA PRO A 68 4.64 -19.98 -12.27
C PRO A 68 5.86 -19.07 -12.01
N PHE A 69 7.06 -19.53 -12.27
CA PHE A 69 8.29 -18.76 -12.08
C PHE A 69 8.62 -17.96 -13.34
N ALA A 70 8.38 -16.64 -13.30
CA ALA A 70 8.65 -15.74 -14.41
C ALA A 70 10.06 -15.15 -14.32
N LYS A 71 10.68 -14.91 -15.49
CA LYS A 71 11.86 -14.06 -15.63
C LYS A 71 11.56 -12.99 -16.67
N TRP A 72 11.73 -11.74 -16.27
CA TRP A 72 11.48 -10.59 -17.13
C TRP A 72 12.78 -9.91 -17.54
N PHE A 73 12.88 -9.50 -18.81
CA PHE A 73 14.02 -8.79 -19.38
C PHE A 73 15.32 -9.59 -19.26
N LYS A 74 15.25 -10.82 -19.71
CA LYS A 74 16.33 -11.80 -19.64
C LYS A 74 17.62 -11.26 -20.25
N ASP A 75 18.74 -11.58 -19.59
CA ASP A 75 20.10 -11.14 -19.93
C ASP A 75 20.34 -9.63 -19.88
N GLY A 76 19.33 -8.84 -19.58
CA GLY A 76 19.51 -7.43 -19.30
C GLY A 76 20.23 -7.19 -17.98
N THR A 77 21.06 -6.16 -17.93
CA THR A 77 21.73 -5.76 -16.68
C THR A 77 21.54 -4.27 -16.43
N LEU A 78 21.29 -3.89 -15.18
CA LEU A 78 21.10 -2.54 -14.75
C LEU A 78 21.47 -2.38 -13.26
N ASN A 79 21.57 -1.13 -12.82
CA ASN A 79 21.59 -0.81 -11.40
C ASN A 79 20.36 0.04 -11.06
N VAL A 80 19.57 -0.40 -10.08
CA VAL A 80 18.32 0.29 -9.69
C VAL A 80 18.63 1.65 -9.09
N ALA A 81 19.63 1.77 -8.22
CA ALA A 81 20.00 3.04 -7.62
C ALA A 81 20.53 4.04 -8.66
N TYR A 82 21.30 3.58 -9.65
CA TYR A 82 21.71 4.41 -10.79
C TYR A 82 20.50 5.00 -11.52
N ASN A 83 19.51 4.17 -11.80
CA ASN A 83 18.28 4.60 -12.48
C ASN A 83 17.46 5.59 -11.66
N CYS A 84 17.51 5.50 -10.33
CA CYS A 84 16.77 6.38 -9.44
C CYS A 84 17.47 7.70 -9.16
N VAL A 85 18.80 7.76 -9.28
CA VAL A 85 19.59 8.88 -8.76
C VAL A 85 20.61 9.37 -9.80
N ASP A 86 21.64 8.59 -10.09
CA ASP A 86 22.81 9.01 -10.88
C ASP A 86 22.44 9.52 -12.26
N ARG A 87 21.58 8.81 -12.99
CA ARG A 87 21.22 9.20 -14.37
C ARG A 87 20.55 10.56 -14.46
N HIS A 88 19.83 10.97 -13.40
CA HIS A 88 19.21 12.31 -13.36
C HIS A 88 20.26 13.40 -13.18
N VAL A 89 21.27 13.15 -12.38
CA VAL A 89 22.43 14.07 -12.23
C VAL A 89 23.19 14.16 -13.54
N GLU A 90 23.48 13.05 -14.18
CA GLU A 90 24.16 13.00 -15.49
C GLU A 90 23.37 13.68 -16.61
N ALA A 91 22.05 13.65 -16.53
CA ALA A 91 21.14 14.35 -17.47
C ALA A 91 21.04 15.86 -17.21
N GLY A 92 21.74 16.40 -16.23
CA GLY A 92 21.71 17.83 -15.91
C GLY A 92 20.64 18.25 -14.90
N ASN A 93 19.96 17.30 -14.27
CA ASN A 93 18.90 17.55 -13.28
C ASN A 93 19.38 17.42 -11.82
N GLY A 94 20.70 17.53 -11.59
CA GLY A 94 21.27 17.39 -10.25
C GLY A 94 20.75 18.39 -9.22
N ASP A 95 20.37 19.59 -9.65
CA ASP A 95 19.84 20.63 -8.77
C ASP A 95 18.33 20.50 -8.49
N ARG A 96 17.63 19.60 -9.21
CA ARG A 96 16.23 19.32 -8.93
C ARG A 96 16.08 18.69 -7.56
N VAL A 97 15.10 19.16 -6.78
CA VAL A 97 14.79 18.55 -5.49
C VAL A 97 14.18 17.16 -5.71
N ALA A 98 14.80 16.15 -5.13
CA ALA A 98 14.27 14.78 -5.10
C ALA A 98 13.28 14.61 -3.94
N ILE A 99 13.64 15.09 -2.75
CA ILE A 99 12.86 14.92 -1.52
C ILE A 99 12.79 16.23 -0.76
N HIS A 100 11.55 16.69 -0.52
CA HIS A 100 11.23 17.64 0.53
C HIS A 100 10.82 16.85 1.77
N PHE A 101 11.69 16.80 2.76
CA PHE A 101 11.38 16.17 4.04
C PHE A 101 10.72 17.16 4.99
N GLU A 102 9.64 16.71 5.61
CA GLU A 102 8.90 17.41 6.66
C GLU A 102 8.80 16.53 7.89
N GLY A 103 9.40 16.94 9.00
CA GLY A 103 9.29 16.27 10.29
C GLY A 103 8.02 16.68 11.04
N GLU A 104 7.50 15.81 11.87
CA GLU A 104 6.33 16.13 12.72
C GLU A 104 6.60 17.35 13.65
N PRO A 105 7.79 17.53 14.23
CA PRO A 105 8.14 18.71 15.02
C PRO A 105 8.20 20.03 14.24
N GLY A 106 8.12 19.99 12.90
CA GLY A 106 8.21 21.15 12.03
C GLY A 106 9.59 21.39 11.42
N ASP A 107 10.56 20.53 11.71
CA ASP A 107 11.84 20.53 11.02
C ASP A 107 11.68 20.11 9.57
N SER A 108 12.50 20.64 8.70
CA SER A 108 12.44 20.34 7.28
C SER A 108 13.82 20.29 6.65
N ARG A 109 13.95 19.52 5.57
CA ARG A 109 15.16 19.38 4.78
C ARG A 109 14.81 19.10 3.33
N ALA A 110 15.51 19.72 2.41
CA ALA A 110 15.43 19.39 1.00
C ALA A 110 16.70 18.67 0.54
N LEU A 111 16.55 17.61 -0.23
CA LEU A 111 17.64 16.90 -0.89
C LEU A 111 17.46 17.00 -2.39
N THR A 112 18.45 17.57 -3.08
CA THR A 112 18.53 17.52 -4.55
C THR A 112 18.99 16.14 -5.00
N TYR A 113 18.81 15.82 -6.28
CA TYR A 113 19.32 14.56 -6.84
C TYR A 113 20.85 14.44 -6.69
N ALA A 114 21.61 15.54 -6.84
CA ALA A 114 23.05 15.54 -6.60
C ALA A 114 23.39 15.22 -5.14
N GLN A 115 22.71 15.84 -4.18
CA GLN A 115 22.88 15.55 -2.76
C GLN A 115 22.46 14.12 -2.41
N LEU A 116 21.34 13.64 -2.99
CA LEU A 116 20.88 12.27 -2.79
C LEU A 116 21.91 11.25 -3.32
N LYS A 117 22.52 11.52 -4.47
CA LYS A 117 23.61 10.70 -5.02
C LYS A 117 24.78 10.61 -4.05
N ASP A 118 25.21 11.73 -3.48
CA ASP A 118 26.32 11.78 -2.52
C ASP A 118 25.99 10.96 -1.27
N GLU A 119 24.80 11.16 -0.69
CA GLU A 119 24.36 10.43 0.51
C GLU A 119 24.21 8.91 0.26
N VAL A 120 23.66 8.52 -0.88
CA VAL A 120 23.51 7.10 -1.26
C VAL A 120 24.87 6.47 -1.49
N SER A 121 25.81 7.18 -2.11
CA SER A 121 27.17 6.69 -2.34
C SER A 121 27.94 6.50 -1.03
N LYS A 122 27.83 7.44 -0.11
CA LYS A 122 28.41 7.33 1.24
C LYS A 122 27.83 6.15 2.01
N ALA A 123 26.51 5.99 1.99
CA ALA A 123 25.84 4.88 2.65
C ALA A 123 26.22 3.52 2.04
N ALA A 124 26.36 3.44 0.71
CA ALA A 124 26.85 2.25 0.01
C ALA A 124 28.27 1.89 0.47
N ASN A 125 29.20 2.87 0.50
CA ASN A 125 30.56 2.67 0.99
C ASN A 125 30.59 2.23 2.47
N ALA A 126 29.72 2.78 3.32
CA ALA A 126 29.60 2.36 4.71
C ALA A 126 29.13 0.92 4.85
N LEU A 127 28.13 0.49 4.07
CA LEU A 127 27.67 -0.91 4.07
C LEU A 127 28.78 -1.87 3.62
N LEU A 128 29.55 -1.51 2.60
CA LEU A 128 30.71 -2.29 2.16
C LEU A 128 31.77 -2.41 3.26
N GLU A 129 32.04 -1.32 3.98
CA GLU A 129 32.97 -1.33 5.13
C GLU A 129 32.48 -2.23 6.26
N LEU A 130 31.16 -2.30 6.48
CA LEU A 130 30.53 -3.22 7.44
C LEU A 130 30.48 -4.67 6.96
N GLY A 131 31.03 -4.98 5.79
CA GLY A 131 31.13 -6.33 5.25
C GLY A 131 29.93 -6.78 4.43
N VAL A 132 28.96 -5.91 4.12
CA VAL A 132 27.82 -6.25 3.26
C VAL A 132 28.32 -6.47 1.82
N GLN A 133 27.90 -7.57 1.22
CA GLN A 133 28.26 -7.95 -0.13
C GLN A 133 27.03 -8.15 -1.02
N LYS A 134 27.25 -8.18 -2.33
CA LYS A 134 26.24 -8.58 -3.31
C LYS A 134 25.57 -9.89 -2.90
N GLY A 135 24.25 -9.90 -2.90
CA GLY A 135 23.45 -11.05 -2.52
C GLY A 135 23.15 -11.18 -1.02
N ASP A 136 23.75 -10.35 -0.17
CA ASP A 136 23.39 -10.26 1.25
C ASP A 136 22.03 -9.58 1.43
N ARG A 137 21.47 -9.72 2.64
CA ARG A 137 20.24 -9.02 3.05
C ARG A 137 20.55 -8.07 4.20
N VAL A 138 19.89 -6.91 4.16
CA VAL A 138 19.99 -5.87 5.19
C VAL A 138 18.60 -5.58 5.71
N ALA A 139 18.37 -5.70 7.01
CA ALA A 139 17.11 -5.30 7.63
C ALA A 139 17.10 -3.80 7.93
N ILE A 140 15.98 -3.16 7.65
CA ILE A 140 15.79 -1.72 7.87
C ILE A 140 14.55 -1.53 8.75
N TYR A 141 14.74 -0.93 9.92
CA TYR A 141 13.68 -0.65 10.90
C TYR A 141 13.78 0.81 11.32
N MET A 142 13.11 1.69 10.55
CA MET A 142 13.37 3.13 10.52
C MET A 142 12.07 3.93 10.53
N PRO A 143 12.10 5.19 11.01
CA PRO A 143 11.01 6.13 10.79
C PRO A 143 11.00 6.66 9.34
N MET A 144 9.98 7.44 8.99
CA MET A 144 9.83 8.09 7.67
C MET A 144 10.75 9.30 7.51
N ILE A 145 12.05 9.04 7.43
CA ILE A 145 13.10 10.04 7.23
C ILE A 145 13.89 9.75 5.95
N PRO A 146 14.58 10.73 5.36
CA PRO A 146 15.34 10.53 4.13
C PRO A 146 16.38 9.41 4.20
N GLU A 147 16.99 9.21 5.36
CA GLU A 147 17.97 8.15 5.59
C GLU A 147 17.39 6.75 5.32
N THR A 148 16.08 6.57 5.45
CA THR A 148 15.40 5.30 5.11
C THR A 148 15.44 5.03 3.61
N ALA A 149 15.11 6.02 2.79
CA ALA A 149 15.23 5.93 1.34
C ALA A 149 16.70 5.77 0.90
N ILE A 150 17.61 6.51 1.54
CA ILE A 150 19.05 6.42 1.30
C ILE A 150 19.55 5.00 1.58
N ALA A 151 19.14 4.39 2.70
CA ALA A 151 19.53 3.03 3.06
C ALA A 151 19.01 2.00 2.04
N MET A 152 17.75 2.11 1.60
CA MET A 152 17.18 1.23 0.57
C MET A 152 17.94 1.34 -0.75
N LEU A 153 18.23 2.54 -1.20
CA LEU A 153 18.98 2.80 -2.43
C LEU A 153 20.44 2.37 -2.33
N ALA A 154 21.06 2.53 -1.16
CA ALA A 154 22.42 2.05 -0.93
C ALA A 154 22.53 0.52 -1.04
N CYS A 155 21.56 -0.20 -0.47
CA CYS A 155 21.46 -1.66 -0.64
C CYS A 155 21.33 -2.04 -2.13
N ALA A 156 20.40 -1.41 -2.83
CA ALA A 156 20.21 -1.63 -4.27
C ALA A 156 21.47 -1.34 -5.07
N ARG A 157 22.21 -0.28 -4.70
CA ARG A 157 23.43 0.13 -5.38
C ARG A 157 24.54 -0.90 -5.32
N ILE A 158 24.69 -1.62 -4.22
CA ILE A 158 25.71 -2.65 -4.02
C ILE A 158 25.22 -4.07 -4.28
N GLY A 159 23.96 -4.25 -4.68
CA GLY A 159 23.35 -5.55 -4.95
C GLY A 159 22.98 -6.36 -3.72
N ALA A 160 22.80 -5.71 -2.58
CA ALA A 160 22.20 -6.32 -1.39
C ALA A 160 20.68 -6.14 -1.42
N ALA A 161 19.93 -7.18 -1.07
CA ALA A 161 18.49 -7.07 -0.94
C ALA A 161 18.13 -6.45 0.43
N HIS A 162 17.28 -5.43 0.45
CA HIS A 162 16.79 -4.91 1.71
C HIS A 162 15.51 -5.60 2.16
N SER A 163 15.32 -5.68 3.47
CA SER A 163 14.10 -6.12 4.14
C SER A 163 13.65 -5.02 5.08
N VAL A 164 12.75 -4.15 4.61
CA VAL A 164 12.21 -3.07 5.43
C VAL A 164 11.11 -3.61 6.31
N VAL A 165 11.26 -3.41 7.61
CA VAL A 165 10.28 -3.78 8.63
C VAL A 165 9.64 -2.51 9.16
N PHE A 166 8.31 -2.47 9.17
CA PHE A 166 7.57 -1.32 9.68
C PHE A 166 7.97 -0.97 11.11
N GLY A 167 8.39 0.27 11.36
CA GLY A 167 8.91 0.75 12.65
C GLY A 167 7.94 0.70 13.83
N GLY A 168 6.71 0.30 13.56
CA GLY A 168 5.69 0.04 14.55
C GLY A 168 5.54 -1.43 14.95
N PHE A 169 6.25 -2.35 14.32
CA PHE A 169 6.18 -3.77 14.71
C PHE A 169 6.97 -4.05 16.01
N SER A 170 6.58 -5.13 16.68
CA SER A 170 7.23 -5.60 17.91
C SER A 170 8.65 -6.13 17.62
N SER A 171 9.44 -6.25 18.69
CA SER A 171 10.76 -6.89 18.64
C SER A 171 10.70 -8.32 18.14
N ASP A 172 9.66 -9.08 18.50
CA ASP A 172 9.44 -10.45 18.01
C ASP A 172 9.23 -10.50 16.50
N ALA A 173 8.40 -9.61 15.97
CA ALA A 173 8.15 -9.51 14.56
C ALA A 173 9.40 -9.11 13.76
N LEU A 174 10.22 -8.23 14.32
CA LEU A 174 11.50 -7.83 13.75
C LEU A 174 12.50 -8.99 13.78
N ALA A 175 12.65 -9.68 14.93
CA ALA A 175 13.55 -10.83 15.08
C ALA A 175 13.24 -11.96 14.09
N THR A 176 11.96 -12.29 13.94
CA THR A 176 11.52 -13.33 12.98
C THR A 176 11.93 -12.99 11.55
N ARG A 177 11.79 -11.72 11.13
CA ARG A 177 12.16 -11.26 9.79
C ARG A 177 13.67 -11.22 9.58
N ILE A 178 14.42 -10.81 10.60
CA ILE A 178 15.89 -10.86 10.57
C ILE A 178 16.38 -12.30 10.36
N GLN A 179 15.83 -13.25 11.11
CA GLN A 179 16.19 -14.66 10.99
C GLN A 179 15.80 -15.26 9.63
N ASP A 180 14.56 -15.04 9.19
CA ASP A 180 14.07 -15.60 7.93
C ASP A 180 14.84 -15.05 6.71
N ALA A 181 15.22 -13.77 6.73
CA ALA A 181 16.03 -13.15 5.68
C ALA A 181 17.53 -13.44 5.83
N ASP A 182 17.99 -14.01 6.93
CA ASP A 182 19.42 -14.12 7.28
C ASP A 182 20.13 -12.75 7.18
N ALA A 183 19.54 -11.72 7.75
CA ALA A 183 20.08 -10.37 7.73
C ALA A 183 21.10 -10.18 8.86
N ARG A 184 22.35 -9.89 8.52
CA ARG A 184 23.45 -9.71 9.48
C ARG A 184 23.74 -8.26 9.84
N VAL A 185 23.15 -7.33 9.09
CA VAL A 185 23.20 -5.88 9.34
C VAL A 185 21.77 -5.36 9.49
N VAL A 186 21.57 -4.55 10.52
CA VAL A 186 20.31 -3.84 10.77
C VAL A 186 20.59 -2.34 10.72
N ILE A 187 19.75 -1.61 10.01
CA ILE A 187 19.76 -0.14 9.99
C ILE A 187 18.53 0.36 10.74
N THR A 188 18.74 1.21 11.73
CA THR A 188 17.66 1.76 12.56
C THR A 188 17.94 3.23 12.93
N ALA A 189 17.10 3.79 13.78
CA ALA A 189 17.29 5.10 14.42
C ALA A 189 17.17 4.97 15.95
N ASP A 190 17.63 5.97 16.67
CA ASP A 190 17.40 6.07 18.11
C ASP A 190 15.88 6.12 18.42
N GLY A 191 15.12 6.81 17.58
CA GLY A 191 13.68 6.91 17.65
C GLY A 191 13.10 7.63 16.44
N GLY A 192 11.80 7.92 16.48
CA GLY A 192 11.08 8.74 15.53
C GLY A 192 10.06 9.61 16.25
N TYR A 193 9.42 10.53 15.54
CA TYR A 193 8.39 11.38 16.11
C TYR A 193 7.00 10.90 15.69
N ARG A 194 6.10 10.76 16.66
CA ARG A 194 4.71 10.40 16.43
C ARG A 194 3.79 10.97 17.50
N ARG A 195 2.70 11.60 17.08
CA ARG A 195 1.71 12.25 17.97
C ARG A 195 2.35 13.26 18.94
N GLY A 196 3.27 14.07 18.43
CA GLY A 196 3.94 15.14 19.17
C GLY A 196 5.01 14.67 20.16
N LYS A 197 5.39 13.39 20.15
CA LYS A 197 6.35 12.82 21.09
C LYS A 197 7.40 11.98 20.38
N PRO A 198 8.65 11.97 20.90
CA PRO A 198 9.63 11.00 20.47
C PRO A 198 9.21 9.59 20.89
N SER A 199 9.34 8.64 19.97
CA SER A 199 9.08 7.22 20.15
C SER A 199 10.37 6.45 19.92
N ALA A 200 10.84 5.72 20.92
CA ALA A 200 12.10 4.99 20.84
C ALA A 200 11.98 3.78 19.89
N LEU A 201 13.01 3.57 19.05
CA LEU A 201 13.11 2.41 18.15
C LEU A 201 14.25 1.46 18.55
N LYS A 202 15.38 2.01 18.97
CA LYS A 202 16.59 1.24 19.31
C LYS A 202 16.35 0.13 20.35
N PRO A 203 15.55 0.33 21.43
CA PRO A 203 15.29 -0.73 22.40
C PRO A 203 14.64 -1.98 21.79
N ALA A 204 13.68 -1.82 20.87
CA ALA A 204 13.06 -2.94 20.17
C ALA A 204 14.07 -3.65 19.23
N VAL A 205 14.98 -2.90 18.62
CA VAL A 205 16.05 -3.46 17.79
C VAL A 205 17.04 -4.26 18.66
N ASP A 206 17.44 -3.76 19.82
CA ASP A 206 18.36 -4.46 20.73
C ASP A 206 17.78 -5.81 21.15
N GLU A 207 16.52 -5.83 21.53
CA GLU A 207 15.81 -7.06 21.90
C GLU A 207 15.69 -8.03 20.71
N ALA A 208 15.34 -7.52 19.53
CA ALA A 208 15.22 -8.34 18.31
C ALA A 208 16.57 -8.94 17.88
N VAL A 209 17.63 -8.16 17.96
CA VAL A 209 19.01 -8.60 17.61
C VAL A 209 19.50 -9.67 18.56
N GLU A 210 19.25 -9.53 19.85
CA GLU A 210 19.58 -10.56 20.84
C GLU A 210 18.84 -11.87 20.55
N ARG A 211 17.54 -11.80 20.28
CA ARG A 211 16.72 -12.98 19.93
C ARG A 211 17.14 -13.63 18.61
N ALA A 212 17.45 -12.82 17.60
CA ALA A 212 17.86 -13.32 16.30
C ALA A 212 19.22 -14.03 16.36
N GLY A 213 20.17 -13.51 17.13
CA GLY A 213 21.47 -14.13 17.40
C GLY A 213 22.45 -14.17 16.22
N ILE A 214 22.17 -13.46 15.12
CA ILE A 214 22.95 -13.50 13.87
C ILE A 214 23.44 -12.12 13.42
N VAL A 215 22.98 -11.05 14.05
CA VAL A 215 23.31 -9.67 13.63
C VAL A 215 24.70 -9.29 14.09
N GLU A 216 25.53 -8.85 13.15
CA GLU A 216 26.92 -8.45 13.39
C GLU A 216 27.06 -6.94 13.61
N HIS A 217 26.24 -6.14 12.91
CA HIS A 217 26.28 -4.68 13.00
C HIS A 217 24.90 -4.06 13.03
N VAL A 218 24.74 -3.02 13.84
CA VAL A 218 23.55 -2.15 13.89
C VAL A 218 23.99 -0.71 13.60
N LEU A 219 23.51 -0.17 12.48
CA LEU A 219 23.77 1.21 12.08
C LEU A 219 22.59 2.09 12.52
N VAL A 220 22.87 3.11 13.33
CA VAL A 220 21.86 3.89 14.07
C VAL A 220 21.87 5.35 13.64
N VAL A 221 20.75 5.84 13.13
CA VAL A 221 20.53 7.25 12.85
C VAL A 221 20.12 7.98 14.13
N ARG A 222 20.75 9.10 14.43
CA ARG A 222 20.34 9.98 15.53
C ARG A 222 19.23 10.91 15.03
N ARG A 223 17.97 10.54 15.29
CA ARG A 223 16.79 11.32 14.90
C ARG A 223 16.21 12.14 16.05
N THR A 224 16.03 11.53 17.20
CA THR A 224 15.36 12.15 18.36
C THR A 224 16.34 12.67 19.40
N GLY A 225 17.56 12.17 19.42
CA GLY A 225 18.56 12.49 20.44
C GLY A 225 18.31 11.83 21.79
N GLN A 226 17.39 10.86 21.85
CA GLN A 226 17.14 10.10 23.07
C GLN A 226 18.36 9.26 23.45
N ASP A 227 18.59 9.10 24.75
CA ASP A 227 19.59 8.16 25.25
C ASP A 227 19.20 6.73 24.89
N VAL A 228 20.13 5.97 24.33
CA VAL A 228 19.93 4.57 23.94
C VAL A 228 21.04 3.70 24.52
N ALA A 229 20.71 2.45 24.84
CA ALA A 229 21.72 1.46 25.17
C ALA A 229 22.68 1.25 24.00
N TRP A 230 23.95 1.00 24.28
CA TRP A 230 24.99 0.94 23.28
C TRP A 230 25.95 -0.22 23.49
N ASP A 231 26.04 -1.08 22.49
CA ASP A 231 27.07 -2.12 22.42
C ASP A 231 28.14 -1.70 21.41
N GLY A 232 29.26 -1.18 21.90
CA GLY A 232 30.34 -0.66 21.06
C GLY A 232 30.99 -1.68 20.11
N SER A 233 30.80 -2.98 20.34
CA SER A 233 31.27 -4.04 19.44
C SER A 233 30.38 -4.19 18.18
N ARG A 234 29.10 -3.83 18.28
CA ARG A 234 28.05 -4.06 17.28
C ARG A 234 27.50 -2.75 16.72
N ASP A 235 27.20 -1.78 17.59
CA ASP A 235 26.48 -0.55 17.24
C ASP A 235 27.41 0.51 16.66
N LYS A 236 26.95 1.17 15.59
CA LYS A 236 27.64 2.25 14.92
C LYS A 236 26.68 3.41 14.67
N TRP A 237 27.10 4.63 14.99
CA TRP A 237 26.35 5.82 14.61
C TRP A 237 26.44 6.08 13.12
N TRP A 238 25.29 6.37 12.49
CA TRP A 238 25.21 6.75 11.08
C TRP A 238 26.10 7.95 10.76
N HIS A 239 26.00 9.03 11.53
CA HIS A 239 26.79 10.24 11.31
C HIS A 239 28.30 10.06 11.52
N GLU A 240 28.74 9.04 12.25
CA GLU A 240 30.16 8.72 12.41
C GLU A 240 30.66 7.73 11.35
N THR A 241 29.78 6.90 10.80
CA THR A 241 30.14 5.82 9.89
C THR A 241 29.90 6.20 8.44
N VAL A 242 28.75 6.81 8.12
CA VAL A 242 28.36 7.18 6.76
C VAL A 242 28.96 8.53 6.36
N ASP A 243 28.88 9.56 7.20
CA ASP A 243 29.30 10.92 6.82
C ASP A 243 30.80 11.04 6.52
N ARG A 244 31.62 10.16 7.08
CA ARG A 244 33.06 10.10 6.79
C ARG A 244 33.45 9.39 5.51
N GLN A 245 32.50 8.69 4.87
CA GLN A 245 32.76 7.94 3.64
C GLN A 245 32.92 8.88 2.44
N SER A 246 33.56 8.37 1.41
CA SER A 246 33.62 9.04 0.11
C SER A 246 32.22 9.15 -0.49
N ALA A 247 31.92 10.30 -1.08
CA ALA A 247 30.73 10.48 -1.91
C ALA A 247 30.88 9.85 -3.31
N GLU A 248 32.03 9.26 -3.61
CA GLU A 248 32.31 8.56 -4.86
C GLU A 248 32.10 7.05 -4.69
N HIS A 249 31.22 6.51 -5.48
CA HIS A 249 30.98 5.07 -5.59
C HIS A 249 30.45 4.76 -6.99
N THR A 250 31.10 3.86 -7.70
CA THR A 250 30.67 3.42 -9.03
C THR A 250 29.67 2.27 -8.88
N PRO A 251 28.39 2.43 -9.30
CA PRO A 251 27.42 1.37 -9.22
C PRO A 251 27.73 0.26 -10.24
N GLU A 252 27.74 -0.98 -9.76
CA GLU A 252 27.84 -2.18 -10.61
C GLU A 252 26.46 -2.51 -11.20
N ALA A 253 26.42 -2.93 -12.46
CA ALA A 253 25.21 -3.46 -13.08
C ALA A 253 24.96 -4.90 -12.66
N PHE A 254 23.73 -5.22 -12.29
CA PHE A 254 23.28 -6.56 -11.91
C PHE A 254 22.26 -7.07 -12.92
N ASP A 255 22.08 -8.40 -12.96
CA ASP A 255 21.05 -9.04 -13.76
C ASP A 255 19.66 -8.49 -13.45
N ALA A 256 18.79 -8.41 -14.45
CA ALA A 256 17.40 -7.96 -14.28
C ALA A 256 16.63 -8.76 -13.22
N GLU A 257 16.98 -10.03 -13.02
CA GLU A 257 16.39 -10.89 -11.98
C GLU A 257 17.18 -10.90 -10.66
N HIS A 258 18.16 -10.01 -10.52
CA HIS A 258 18.86 -9.87 -9.24
C HIS A 258 17.90 -9.40 -8.14
N PRO A 259 17.88 -10.05 -6.95
CA PRO A 259 17.01 -9.65 -5.84
C PRO A 259 17.18 -8.19 -5.45
N LEU A 260 16.06 -7.48 -5.32
CA LEU A 260 16.02 -6.08 -4.90
C LEU A 260 15.57 -5.95 -3.45
N PHE A 261 14.47 -6.57 -3.11
CA PHE A 261 13.97 -6.56 -1.73
C PHE A 261 13.10 -7.77 -1.39
N ILE A 262 13.00 -8.02 -0.09
CA ILE A 262 12.08 -8.97 0.52
C ILE A 262 11.15 -8.18 1.44
N LEU A 263 9.85 -8.21 1.17
CA LEU A 263 8.85 -7.55 2.01
C LEU A 263 7.89 -8.56 2.59
N TYR A 264 7.78 -8.59 3.91
CA TYR A 264 6.97 -9.58 4.61
C TYR A 264 5.50 -9.15 4.73
N THR A 265 4.61 -10.05 4.35
CA THR A 265 3.16 -9.89 4.54
C THR A 265 2.66 -10.91 5.55
N SER A 266 1.49 -10.62 6.17
CA SER A 266 0.82 -11.58 7.06
C SER A 266 0.42 -12.83 6.28
N GLY A 267 0.63 -14.00 6.89
CA GLY A 267 0.16 -15.28 6.37
C GLY A 267 -1.04 -15.80 7.16
N THR A 268 -1.91 -16.55 6.51
CA THR A 268 -3.06 -17.24 7.16
C THR A 268 -2.58 -18.30 8.18
N THR A 269 -1.37 -18.80 8.04
CA THR A 269 -0.77 -19.83 8.90
C THR A 269 0.08 -19.28 10.05
N GLY A 270 0.07 -17.97 10.28
CA GLY A 270 0.84 -17.32 11.34
C GLY A 270 2.29 -16.97 10.98
N LYS A 271 2.97 -17.73 10.09
CA LYS A 271 4.32 -17.37 9.63
C LYS A 271 4.22 -16.31 8.53
N PRO A 272 4.92 -15.16 8.63
CA PRO A 272 4.97 -14.16 7.57
C PRO A 272 5.51 -14.73 6.25
N LYS A 273 5.04 -14.18 5.13
CA LYS A 273 5.51 -14.52 3.79
C LYS A 273 6.51 -13.46 3.34
N GLY A 274 7.73 -13.83 3.08
CA GLY A 274 8.75 -12.97 2.50
C GLY A 274 8.55 -12.84 0.99
N ILE A 275 7.92 -11.78 0.53
CA ILE A 275 7.66 -11.55 -0.88
C ILE A 275 8.94 -11.04 -1.54
N LEU A 276 9.48 -11.82 -2.49
CA LEU A 276 10.69 -11.48 -3.21
C LEU A 276 10.37 -10.72 -4.49
N HIS A 277 10.94 -9.53 -4.62
CA HIS A 277 10.98 -8.77 -5.86
C HIS A 277 12.39 -8.64 -6.40
N THR A 278 12.52 -8.70 -7.74
CA THR A 278 13.75 -8.54 -8.49
C THR A 278 13.81 -7.20 -9.22
N SER A 279 14.93 -6.86 -9.83
CA SER A 279 15.28 -5.49 -10.19
C SER A 279 14.59 -4.96 -11.46
N GLY A 280 14.78 -5.63 -12.58
CA GLY A 280 14.44 -5.06 -13.91
C GLY A 280 12.95 -4.96 -14.16
N GLY A 281 12.21 -6.05 -13.97
CA GLY A 281 10.76 -6.08 -14.18
C GLY A 281 10.01 -5.19 -13.19
N TYR A 282 10.38 -5.26 -11.93
CA TYR A 282 9.79 -4.41 -10.89
C TYR A 282 9.97 -2.93 -11.20
N LEU A 283 11.18 -2.47 -11.48
CA LEU A 283 11.45 -1.06 -11.73
C LEU A 283 10.78 -0.57 -13.02
N THR A 284 10.74 -1.38 -14.06
CA THR A 284 10.06 -1.06 -15.32
C THR A 284 8.58 -0.77 -15.09
N GLN A 285 7.86 -1.67 -14.46
CA GLN A 285 6.43 -1.49 -14.24
C GLN A 285 6.14 -0.39 -13.21
N THR A 286 6.93 -0.29 -12.15
CA THR A 286 6.78 0.74 -11.12
C THR A 286 7.00 2.14 -11.70
N ALA A 287 8.03 2.34 -12.50
CA ALA A 287 8.29 3.61 -13.16
C ALA A 287 7.18 3.96 -14.17
N TYR A 288 6.74 2.98 -14.98
CA TYR A 288 5.66 3.17 -15.93
C TYR A 288 4.35 3.56 -15.23
N THR A 289 3.93 2.80 -14.23
CA THR A 289 2.65 3.04 -13.55
C THR A 289 2.63 4.35 -12.79
N HIS A 290 3.71 4.73 -12.13
CA HIS A 290 3.82 6.03 -11.47
C HIS A 290 3.68 7.18 -12.48
N TRP A 291 4.34 7.10 -13.63
CA TRP A 291 4.26 8.10 -14.69
C TRP A 291 2.87 8.14 -15.36
N ALA A 292 2.28 6.96 -15.65
CA ALA A 292 1.03 6.84 -16.38
C ALA A 292 -0.20 7.18 -15.52
N VAL A 293 -0.28 6.61 -14.32
CA VAL A 293 -1.47 6.73 -13.45
C VAL A 293 -1.59 8.10 -12.82
N PHE A 294 -0.48 8.74 -12.51
CA PHE A 294 -0.49 10.11 -11.98
C PHE A 294 -0.28 11.18 -13.04
N ASP A 295 -0.18 10.81 -14.31
CA ASP A 295 0.11 11.74 -15.40
C ASP A 295 1.28 12.66 -15.08
N LEU A 296 2.35 12.07 -14.54
CA LEU A 296 3.48 12.79 -13.97
C LEU A 296 4.21 13.67 -14.99
N LYS A 297 4.45 14.93 -14.61
CA LYS A 297 5.30 15.90 -15.31
C LYS A 297 6.48 16.24 -14.38
N PRO A 298 7.63 15.56 -14.50
CA PRO A 298 8.73 15.70 -13.53
C PRO A 298 9.25 17.13 -13.35
N GLU A 299 9.10 17.97 -14.37
CA GLU A 299 9.58 19.36 -14.37
C GLU A 299 8.74 20.28 -13.49
N THR A 300 7.47 19.96 -13.27
CA THR A 300 6.50 20.85 -12.63
C THR A 300 5.74 20.23 -11.47
N ASP A 301 5.63 18.91 -11.42
CA ASP A 301 4.88 18.24 -10.38
C ASP A 301 5.65 18.13 -9.07
N VAL A 302 4.90 18.22 -7.98
CA VAL A 302 5.31 17.82 -6.63
C VAL A 302 4.39 16.69 -6.19
N PHE A 303 4.95 15.50 -6.07
CA PHE A 303 4.24 14.29 -5.70
C PHE A 303 4.32 14.04 -4.20
N TRP A 304 3.22 13.64 -3.60
CA TRP A 304 3.21 13.19 -2.20
C TRP A 304 2.39 11.93 -2.02
N CYS A 305 3.07 10.85 -1.64
CA CYS A 305 2.47 9.62 -1.15
C CYS A 305 2.55 9.60 0.38
N THR A 306 1.41 9.46 1.04
CA THR A 306 1.34 9.52 2.51
C THR A 306 1.56 8.17 3.19
N ALA A 307 1.89 7.13 2.43
CA ALA A 307 2.18 5.80 2.95
C ALA A 307 3.51 5.76 3.72
N ASP A 308 3.75 4.64 4.40
CA ASP A 308 5.02 4.36 5.06
C ASP A 308 5.88 3.43 4.18
N VAL A 309 7.20 3.64 4.20
CA VAL A 309 8.15 2.77 3.46
C VAL A 309 8.21 1.35 3.99
N GLY A 310 7.71 1.07 5.17
CA GLY A 310 7.52 -0.28 5.70
C GLY A 310 6.47 -1.12 4.95
N TRP A 311 5.75 -0.51 4.01
CA TRP A 311 4.75 -1.15 3.16
C TRP A 311 5.14 -1.05 1.69
N VAL A 312 4.55 -1.91 0.85
CA VAL A 312 4.86 -1.92 -0.59
C VAL A 312 4.54 -0.59 -1.28
N THR A 313 3.52 0.12 -0.82
CA THR A 313 3.17 1.44 -1.37
C THR A 313 4.33 2.42 -1.19
N GLY A 314 5.01 2.40 -0.05
CA GLY A 314 6.20 3.21 0.18
C GLY A 314 7.39 2.77 -0.67
N HIS A 315 7.60 1.48 -0.86
CA HIS A 315 8.65 0.98 -1.76
C HIS A 315 8.42 1.49 -3.18
N SER A 316 7.26 1.22 -3.74
CA SER A 316 6.97 1.47 -5.15
C SER A 316 6.70 2.94 -5.46
N TYR A 317 6.03 3.68 -4.56
CA TYR A 317 5.55 5.04 -4.86
C TYR A 317 6.04 6.12 -3.88
N ILE A 318 7.04 5.83 -3.06
CA ILE A 318 7.87 6.84 -2.38
C ILE A 318 9.32 6.73 -2.87
N VAL A 319 9.89 5.53 -2.93
CA VAL A 319 11.29 5.34 -3.27
C VAL A 319 11.46 5.10 -4.78
N TYR A 320 11.06 3.94 -5.29
CA TYR A 320 11.48 3.49 -6.61
C TYR A 320 10.78 4.18 -7.78
N GLY A 321 9.47 4.29 -7.76
CA GLY A 321 8.71 4.91 -8.85
C GLY A 321 9.02 6.40 -9.03
N PRO A 322 8.84 7.23 -8.00
CA PRO A 322 9.12 8.66 -8.08
C PRO A 322 10.56 8.98 -8.46
N LEU A 323 11.53 8.31 -7.84
CA LEU A 323 12.95 8.58 -8.10
C LEU A 323 13.39 8.06 -9.47
N ALA A 324 12.91 6.90 -9.93
CA ALA A 324 13.16 6.44 -11.29
C ALA A 324 12.68 7.43 -12.35
N ASN A 325 11.59 8.14 -12.09
CA ASN A 325 11.03 9.15 -12.96
C ASN A 325 11.62 10.56 -12.78
N GLY A 326 12.58 10.75 -11.90
CA GLY A 326 13.18 12.07 -11.63
C GLY A 326 12.19 13.06 -11.00
N ALA A 327 11.19 12.57 -10.27
CA ALA A 327 10.17 13.39 -9.64
C ALA A 327 10.70 14.17 -8.44
N THR A 328 10.02 15.28 -8.13
CA THR A 328 10.11 15.96 -6.84
C THR A 328 8.99 15.46 -5.96
N GLN A 329 9.29 15.07 -4.73
CA GLN A 329 8.30 14.54 -3.81
C GLN A 329 8.43 15.08 -2.39
N VAL A 330 7.33 14.97 -1.64
CA VAL A 330 7.31 15.23 -0.20
C VAL A 330 7.40 13.90 0.55
N MET A 331 8.19 13.88 1.61
CA MET A 331 8.26 12.81 2.59
C MET A 331 7.94 13.37 3.96
N TYR A 332 6.91 12.84 4.61
CA TYR A 332 6.45 13.32 5.91
C TYR A 332 6.63 12.25 6.99
N GLU A 333 7.30 12.60 8.09
CA GLU A 333 7.35 11.82 9.32
C GLU A 333 6.33 12.40 10.29
N GLY A 334 5.25 11.68 10.57
CA GLY A 334 4.26 12.12 11.55
C GLY A 334 2.86 11.60 11.27
N THR A 335 1.92 12.07 12.09
CA THR A 335 0.50 11.76 11.96
C THR A 335 -0.27 12.92 11.31
N PRO A 336 -1.45 12.67 10.72
CA PRO A 336 -2.19 13.72 10.01
C PRO A 336 -2.82 14.78 10.94
N ASP A 337 -2.84 14.53 12.25
CA ASP A 337 -3.48 15.37 13.27
C ASP A 337 -2.51 16.13 14.18
N THR A 338 -1.21 16.05 13.91
CA THR A 338 -0.21 16.67 14.79
C THR A 338 0.62 17.71 14.02
N PRO A 339 0.71 18.95 14.48
CA PRO A 339 0.15 19.50 15.75
C PRO A 339 -1.35 19.85 15.70
N HIS A 340 -2.00 19.75 14.53
CA HIS A 340 -3.43 20.04 14.33
C HIS A 340 -4.01 19.23 13.15
N GLN A 341 -5.32 19.10 13.11
CA GLN A 341 -6.04 18.30 12.10
C GLN A 341 -5.94 18.82 10.66
N GLY A 342 -5.38 20.00 10.45
CA GLY A 342 -5.10 20.58 9.13
C GLY A 342 -3.68 20.27 8.61
N ARG A 343 -2.91 19.46 9.31
CA ARG A 343 -1.47 19.26 9.01
C ARG A 343 -1.19 18.79 7.58
N PHE A 344 -1.98 17.86 7.05
CA PHE A 344 -1.80 17.41 5.67
C PHE A 344 -2.03 18.54 4.66
N TRP A 345 -3.05 19.36 4.89
CA TRP A 345 -3.38 20.48 3.99
C TRP A 345 -2.36 21.60 4.08
N GLU A 346 -1.81 21.84 5.27
CA GLU A 346 -0.67 22.74 5.46
C GLU A 346 0.55 22.30 4.64
N ILE A 347 0.86 21.01 4.61
CA ILE A 347 1.96 20.43 3.83
C ILE A 347 1.68 20.58 2.32
N VAL A 348 0.46 20.29 1.87
CA VAL A 348 0.06 20.49 0.47
C VAL A 348 0.28 21.95 0.05
N GLN A 349 -0.18 22.89 0.86
CA GLN A 349 -0.01 24.33 0.60
C GLN A 349 1.47 24.74 0.63
N LYS A 350 2.22 24.29 1.64
CA LYS A 350 3.63 24.65 1.85
C LYS A 350 4.51 24.27 0.66
N TYR A 351 4.33 23.08 0.13
CA TYR A 351 5.18 22.54 -0.94
C TYR A 351 4.54 22.63 -2.33
N GLY A 352 3.32 23.13 -2.44
CA GLY A 352 2.60 23.19 -3.70
C GLY A 352 2.38 21.80 -4.29
N VAL A 353 1.98 20.83 -3.46
CA VAL A 353 1.74 19.45 -3.89
C VAL A 353 0.71 19.42 -5.01
N THR A 354 1.04 18.75 -6.10
CA THR A 354 0.18 18.65 -7.30
C THR A 354 -0.48 17.28 -7.44
N ILE A 355 0.12 16.26 -6.84
CA ILE A 355 -0.38 14.87 -6.84
C ILE A 355 -0.36 14.35 -5.42
N LEU A 356 -1.55 13.98 -4.90
CA LEU A 356 -1.70 13.43 -3.56
C LEU A 356 -2.19 11.98 -3.65
N TYR A 357 -1.44 11.06 -3.06
CA TYR A 357 -1.73 9.63 -3.03
C TYR A 357 -1.84 9.14 -1.58
N THR A 358 -3.06 8.81 -1.15
CA THR A 358 -3.35 8.48 0.25
C THR A 358 -4.34 7.32 0.37
N ALA A 359 -4.58 6.87 1.61
CA ALA A 359 -5.45 5.73 1.87
C ALA A 359 -6.90 6.17 2.18
N PRO A 360 -7.91 5.36 1.85
CA PRO A 360 -9.32 5.61 2.21
C PRO A 360 -9.53 5.83 3.71
N THR A 361 -8.80 5.13 4.56
CA THR A 361 -8.84 5.36 6.02
C THR A 361 -8.46 6.80 6.40
N ALA A 362 -7.45 7.39 5.78
CA ALA A 362 -7.11 8.79 6.01
C ALA A 362 -8.23 9.72 5.53
N ILE A 363 -8.80 9.47 4.36
CA ILE A 363 -9.91 10.25 3.79
C ILE A 363 -11.11 10.21 4.72
N ARG A 364 -11.52 9.05 5.22
CA ARG A 364 -12.63 8.93 6.19
C ARG A 364 -12.34 9.65 7.50
N THR A 365 -11.09 9.66 7.94
CA THR A 365 -10.67 10.42 9.12
C THR A 365 -10.85 11.92 8.88
N PHE A 366 -10.46 12.44 7.74
CA PHE A 366 -10.66 13.83 7.36
C PHE A 366 -12.15 14.20 7.27
N MET A 367 -12.98 13.32 6.70
CA MET A 367 -14.44 13.49 6.68
C MET A 367 -15.01 13.62 8.09
N LYS A 368 -14.55 12.79 9.03
CA LYS A 368 -14.96 12.84 10.45
C LYS A 368 -14.59 14.15 11.11
N TRP A 369 -13.44 14.74 10.77
CA TRP A 369 -12.98 15.99 11.37
C TRP A 369 -13.73 17.23 10.84
N GLY A 370 -14.30 17.17 9.65
CA GLY A 370 -15.16 18.20 9.08
C GLY A 370 -14.61 18.87 7.83
N ASP A 371 -15.52 19.33 7.00
CA ASP A 371 -15.26 19.93 5.69
C ASP A 371 -14.59 21.31 5.80
N ASP A 372 -14.74 22.00 6.91
CA ASP A 372 -14.21 23.33 7.16
C ASP A 372 -12.69 23.35 7.38
N ILE A 373 -12.08 22.21 7.72
CA ILE A 373 -10.63 22.13 7.96
C ILE A 373 -9.85 22.30 6.66
N PRO A 374 -10.05 21.46 5.62
CA PRO A 374 -9.33 21.64 4.35
C PRO A 374 -9.64 22.98 3.67
N ALA A 375 -10.83 23.52 3.87
CA ALA A 375 -11.23 24.81 3.30
C ALA A 375 -10.41 26.01 3.79
N LYS A 376 -9.63 25.87 4.87
CA LYS A 376 -8.74 26.92 5.40
C LYS A 376 -7.40 27.01 4.67
N PHE A 377 -7.11 26.08 3.76
CA PHE A 377 -5.83 25.98 3.07
C PHE A 377 -5.98 26.13 1.56
N ASP A 378 -4.95 26.61 0.91
CA ASP A 378 -4.89 26.66 -0.55
C ASP A 378 -4.47 25.27 -1.09
N LEU A 379 -5.45 24.55 -1.64
CA LEU A 379 -5.26 23.23 -2.26
C LEU A 379 -5.32 23.31 -3.81
N SER A 380 -5.30 24.50 -4.38
CA SER A 380 -5.47 24.73 -5.82
C SER A 380 -4.34 24.16 -6.68
N SER A 381 -3.20 23.81 -6.09
CA SER A 381 -2.09 23.14 -6.77
C SER A 381 -2.41 21.68 -7.16
N LEU A 382 -3.35 21.03 -6.47
CA LEU A 382 -3.68 19.62 -6.69
C LEU A 382 -4.33 19.42 -8.07
N ARG A 383 -3.76 18.55 -8.90
CA ARG A 383 -4.26 18.20 -10.23
C ARG A 383 -4.61 16.72 -10.41
N VAL A 384 -4.09 15.83 -9.57
CA VAL A 384 -4.47 14.40 -9.52
C VAL A 384 -4.52 13.95 -8.05
N LEU A 385 -5.58 13.23 -7.71
CA LEU A 385 -5.76 12.58 -6.42
C LEU A 385 -5.74 11.06 -6.60
N GLY A 386 -5.12 10.34 -5.68
CA GLY A 386 -5.07 8.89 -5.70
C GLY A 386 -5.48 8.25 -4.38
N SER A 387 -6.00 7.04 -4.48
CA SER A 387 -6.41 6.20 -3.34
C SER A 387 -5.75 4.83 -3.43
N VAL A 388 -5.32 4.31 -2.28
CA VAL A 388 -4.57 3.05 -2.20
C VAL A 388 -4.78 2.31 -0.88
N GLY A 389 -4.61 1.00 -0.93
CA GLY A 389 -4.44 0.11 0.24
C GLY A 389 -5.69 -0.66 0.64
N GLU A 390 -6.85 -0.15 0.34
CA GLU A 390 -8.15 -0.80 0.55
C GLU A 390 -9.18 -0.26 -0.44
N PRO A 391 -10.30 -0.96 -0.69
CA PRO A 391 -11.38 -0.38 -1.49
C PRO A 391 -11.91 0.91 -0.86
N ILE A 392 -12.12 1.92 -1.69
CA ILE A 392 -12.74 3.17 -1.26
C ILE A 392 -14.24 3.12 -1.49
N ASN A 393 -15.04 3.49 -0.48
CA ASN A 393 -16.47 3.60 -0.70
C ASN A 393 -16.82 4.86 -1.54
N PRO A 394 -17.93 4.83 -2.31
CA PRO A 394 -18.29 5.94 -3.19
C PRO A 394 -18.39 7.30 -2.50
N GLU A 395 -18.91 7.35 -1.28
CA GLU A 395 -19.08 8.62 -0.57
C GLU A 395 -17.76 9.24 -0.11
N ALA A 396 -16.79 8.42 0.30
CA ALA A 396 -15.44 8.91 0.60
C ALA A 396 -14.72 9.41 -0.66
N TRP A 397 -14.89 8.71 -1.80
CA TRP A 397 -14.38 9.11 -3.09
C TRP A 397 -14.96 10.47 -3.53
N ILE A 398 -16.29 10.66 -3.41
CA ILE A 398 -16.97 11.92 -3.72
C ILE A 398 -16.49 13.05 -2.80
N TRP A 399 -16.39 12.77 -1.50
CA TRP A 399 -15.88 13.75 -0.55
C TRP A 399 -14.45 14.21 -0.89
N TYR A 400 -13.60 13.26 -1.22
CA TYR A 400 -12.21 13.50 -1.60
C TYR A 400 -12.11 14.39 -2.85
N ARG A 401 -12.86 14.05 -3.88
CA ARG A 401 -12.94 14.85 -5.11
C ARG A 401 -13.48 16.26 -4.84
N LYS A 402 -14.57 16.36 -4.07
CA LYS A 402 -15.27 17.62 -3.82
C LYS A 402 -14.48 18.56 -2.92
N ASN A 403 -14.03 18.08 -1.75
CA ASN A 403 -13.46 18.93 -0.70
C ASN A 403 -11.95 19.15 -0.87
N ILE A 404 -11.26 18.21 -1.48
CA ILE A 404 -9.81 18.29 -1.70
C ILE A 404 -9.49 18.63 -3.16
N GLY A 405 -10.22 18.08 -4.09
CA GLY A 405 -10.04 18.28 -5.54
C GLY A 405 -10.90 19.37 -6.15
N ALA A 406 -11.51 20.24 -5.37
CA ALA A 406 -12.36 21.35 -5.83
C ALA A 406 -13.46 20.92 -6.83
N ASP A 407 -13.96 19.71 -6.69
CA ASP A 407 -14.95 19.04 -7.56
C ASP A 407 -14.54 18.97 -9.06
N ALA A 408 -13.26 19.08 -9.33
CA ALA A 408 -12.70 19.09 -10.70
C ALA A 408 -11.54 18.09 -10.87
N THR A 409 -10.73 17.90 -9.82
CA THR A 409 -9.54 17.06 -9.87
C THR A 409 -9.92 15.59 -9.98
N PRO A 410 -9.35 14.81 -10.93
CA PRO A 410 -9.63 13.40 -11.06
C PRO A 410 -9.10 12.61 -9.87
N VAL A 411 -9.82 11.55 -9.52
CA VAL A 411 -9.42 10.59 -8.48
C VAL A 411 -9.12 9.26 -9.15
N VAL A 412 -7.91 8.74 -8.94
CA VAL A 412 -7.51 7.40 -9.38
C VAL A 412 -7.51 6.46 -8.18
N ASP A 413 -8.46 5.53 -8.16
CA ASP A 413 -8.51 4.45 -7.17
C ASP A 413 -7.72 3.27 -7.70
N THR A 414 -6.71 2.83 -6.94
CA THR A 414 -5.73 1.85 -7.41
C THR A 414 -5.89 0.53 -6.67
N TRP A 415 -5.99 -0.57 -7.41
CA TRP A 415 -5.86 -1.89 -6.84
C TRP A 415 -4.52 -2.52 -7.22
N TRP A 416 -3.83 -3.01 -6.22
CA TRP A 416 -2.60 -3.78 -6.32
C TRP A 416 -2.20 -4.33 -4.95
N GLN A 417 -1.14 -5.12 -4.90
CA GLN A 417 -0.72 -5.85 -3.71
C GLN A 417 0.81 -5.77 -3.55
N THR A 418 1.32 -6.17 -2.39
CA THR A 418 2.76 -6.43 -2.19
C THR A 418 3.26 -7.44 -3.24
N GLU A 419 2.48 -8.47 -3.48
CA GLU A 419 2.75 -9.54 -4.44
C GLU A 419 2.79 -9.04 -5.88
N THR A 420 1.99 -8.08 -6.24
CA THR A 420 2.00 -7.53 -7.61
C THR A 420 3.11 -6.50 -7.84
N GLY A 421 3.62 -5.91 -6.77
CA GLY A 421 4.73 -4.96 -6.78
C GLY A 421 4.38 -3.55 -7.26
N SER A 422 3.41 -3.43 -8.16
CA SER A 422 2.96 -2.18 -8.77
C SER A 422 1.46 -2.22 -9.02
N MET A 423 0.89 -1.05 -9.36
CA MET A 423 -0.53 -0.92 -9.71
C MET A 423 -0.90 -1.83 -10.87
N MET A 424 -2.09 -2.43 -10.77
CA MET A 424 -2.62 -3.38 -11.74
C MET A 424 -3.94 -2.91 -12.34
N ILE A 425 -4.87 -2.45 -11.51
CA ILE A 425 -6.22 -2.02 -11.92
C ILE A 425 -6.45 -0.62 -11.38
N THR A 426 -6.71 0.33 -12.27
CA THR A 426 -6.97 1.73 -11.91
C THR A 426 -7.46 2.50 -13.13
N PRO A 427 -8.27 3.55 -12.98
CA PRO A 427 -8.53 4.49 -14.07
C PRO A 427 -7.25 5.27 -14.45
N LEU A 428 -7.16 5.65 -15.72
CA LEU A 428 -6.16 6.62 -16.19
C LEU A 428 -6.79 8.02 -16.20
N PRO A 429 -6.18 9.02 -15.58
CA PRO A 429 -6.84 10.31 -15.30
C PRO A 429 -7.18 11.12 -16.55
N GLY A 430 -6.50 10.87 -17.68
CA GLY A 430 -6.75 11.52 -18.97
C GLY A 430 -7.62 10.71 -19.93
N VAL A 431 -8.04 9.49 -19.57
CA VAL A 431 -8.71 8.56 -20.48
C VAL A 431 -10.02 8.04 -19.92
N THR A 432 -10.02 7.62 -18.65
CA THR A 432 -11.11 6.84 -18.08
C THR A 432 -12.15 7.76 -17.43
N GLU A 433 -13.42 7.59 -17.82
CA GLU A 433 -14.54 8.18 -17.10
C GLU A 433 -14.67 7.48 -15.74
N ALA A 434 -14.37 8.22 -14.67
CA ALA A 434 -14.24 7.63 -13.34
C ALA A 434 -15.59 7.29 -12.72
N LYS A 435 -15.65 6.15 -12.04
CA LYS A 435 -16.78 5.66 -11.25
C LYS A 435 -16.38 5.65 -9.76
N PRO A 436 -17.07 6.39 -8.89
CA PRO A 436 -16.76 6.40 -7.47
C PRO A 436 -16.73 5.00 -6.86
N GLY A 437 -15.60 4.62 -6.27
CA GLY A 437 -15.45 3.33 -5.60
C GLY A 437 -15.06 2.15 -6.49
N SER A 438 -14.83 2.37 -7.79
CA SER A 438 -14.36 1.32 -8.70
C SER A 438 -12.90 1.53 -9.09
N ALA A 439 -12.10 0.47 -9.07
CA ALA A 439 -10.77 0.45 -9.68
C ALA A 439 -10.83 0.33 -11.22
N GLN A 440 -11.95 -0.06 -11.75
CA GLN A 440 -12.39 -0.09 -13.15
C GLN A 440 -11.60 -1.02 -14.06
N ARG A 441 -10.49 -0.57 -14.65
CA ARG A 441 -9.82 -1.30 -15.72
C ARG A 441 -8.43 -1.76 -15.32
N ALA A 442 -8.07 -2.97 -15.77
CA ALA A 442 -6.67 -3.36 -15.82
C ALA A 442 -5.88 -2.36 -16.69
N LEU A 443 -4.70 -1.98 -16.20
CA LEU A 443 -3.80 -1.10 -16.94
C LEU A 443 -3.35 -1.74 -18.26
N PRO A 444 -2.93 -0.93 -19.26
CA PRO A 444 -2.31 -1.47 -20.46
C PRO A 444 -1.20 -2.46 -20.13
N GLY A 445 -1.22 -3.63 -20.76
CA GLY A 445 -0.24 -4.70 -20.51
C GLY A 445 -0.55 -5.63 -19.34
N ILE A 446 -1.64 -5.39 -18.61
CA ILE A 446 -2.11 -6.22 -17.49
C ILE A 446 -3.36 -7.00 -17.90
N SER A 447 -3.38 -8.30 -17.59
CA SER A 447 -4.48 -9.20 -17.90
C SER A 447 -5.17 -9.63 -16.60
N ALA A 448 -6.26 -8.96 -16.24
CA ALA A 448 -7.07 -9.23 -15.06
C ALA A 448 -8.51 -9.55 -15.47
N THR A 449 -9.14 -10.49 -14.77
CA THR A 449 -10.57 -10.79 -14.91
C THR A 449 -11.17 -11.32 -13.62
N VAL A 450 -12.48 -11.50 -13.61
CA VAL A 450 -13.24 -12.07 -12.51
C VAL A 450 -13.76 -13.44 -12.94
N VAL A 451 -13.54 -14.45 -12.11
CA VAL A 451 -13.95 -15.85 -12.40
C VAL A 451 -14.85 -16.42 -11.31
N ASP A 452 -15.63 -17.42 -11.69
CA ASP A 452 -16.41 -18.24 -10.77
C ASP A 452 -15.55 -19.34 -10.10
N ASP A 453 -16.17 -20.23 -9.32
CA ASP A 453 -15.48 -21.34 -8.64
C ASP A 453 -14.86 -22.37 -9.61
N GLU A 454 -15.39 -22.48 -10.83
CA GLU A 454 -14.91 -23.36 -11.89
C GLU A 454 -13.88 -22.69 -12.81
N ALA A 455 -13.40 -21.50 -12.43
CA ALA A 455 -12.42 -20.70 -13.19
C ALA A 455 -12.95 -20.14 -14.54
N ASN A 456 -14.27 -20.13 -14.76
CA ASN A 456 -14.86 -19.49 -15.93
C ASN A 456 -15.00 -17.98 -15.68
N GLU A 457 -14.72 -17.19 -16.71
CA GLU A 457 -14.92 -15.74 -16.64
C GLU A 457 -16.41 -15.43 -16.43
N VAL A 458 -16.74 -14.62 -15.43
CA VAL A 458 -18.10 -14.19 -15.17
C VAL A 458 -18.56 -13.16 -16.22
N PRO A 459 -19.85 -13.15 -16.60
CA PRO A 459 -20.38 -12.13 -17.49
C PRO A 459 -20.42 -10.76 -16.80
N ASN A 460 -20.61 -9.69 -17.58
CA ASN A 460 -20.90 -8.37 -17.03
C ASN A 460 -22.14 -8.45 -16.12
N GLY A 461 -22.08 -7.76 -14.98
CA GLY A 461 -23.07 -7.88 -13.91
C GLY A 461 -22.78 -9.02 -12.92
N GLY A 462 -21.82 -9.91 -13.21
CA GLY A 462 -21.44 -11.04 -12.36
C GLY A 462 -20.35 -10.72 -11.36
N GLY A 463 -20.30 -11.52 -10.29
CA GLY A 463 -19.26 -11.43 -9.26
C GLY A 463 -18.57 -12.79 -9.05
N GLY A 464 -17.39 -12.74 -8.46
CA GLY A 464 -16.55 -13.90 -8.20
C GLY A 464 -15.19 -13.54 -7.61
N TYR A 465 -14.15 -14.15 -8.14
CA TYR A 465 -12.77 -14.03 -7.66
C TYR A 465 -11.89 -13.27 -8.66
N LEU A 466 -11.14 -12.31 -8.16
CA LEU A 466 -10.17 -11.61 -8.99
C LEU A 466 -8.97 -12.52 -9.28
N VAL A 467 -8.64 -12.66 -10.56
CA VAL A 467 -7.47 -13.40 -11.03
C VAL A 467 -6.68 -12.57 -12.06
N LEU A 468 -5.38 -12.80 -12.10
CA LEU A 468 -4.49 -12.31 -13.15
C LEU A 468 -4.13 -13.49 -14.05
N THR A 469 -4.39 -13.35 -15.34
CA THR A 469 -4.34 -14.48 -16.29
C THR A 469 -2.99 -14.63 -17.00
N GLU A 470 -2.12 -13.63 -16.86
CA GLU A 470 -0.78 -13.65 -17.46
C GLU A 470 0.22 -13.01 -16.49
N PRO A 471 1.51 -13.44 -16.53
CA PRO A 471 2.54 -12.81 -15.71
C PRO A 471 2.77 -11.34 -16.11
N TRP A 472 3.21 -10.54 -15.18
CA TRP A 472 3.51 -9.13 -15.36
C TRP A 472 4.92 -8.80 -14.83
N PRO A 473 5.57 -7.72 -15.26
CA PRO A 473 6.97 -7.47 -14.95
C PRO A 473 7.29 -7.36 -13.46
N SER A 474 6.43 -6.72 -12.68
CA SER A 474 6.60 -6.55 -11.22
C SER A 474 5.96 -7.66 -10.37
N MET A 475 5.67 -8.82 -10.96
CA MET A 475 5.16 -9.98 -10.23
C MET A 475 6.20 -10.46 -9.23
N LEU A 476 5.76 -10.84 -8.01
CA LEU A 476 6.64 -11.53 -7.09
C LEU A 476 7.30 -12.71 -7.77
N ARG A 477 8.55 -12.96 -7.45
CA ARG A 477 9.27 -14.10 -8.04
C ARG A 477 9.03 -15.37 -7.28
N THR A 478 8.93 -15.29 -5.96
CA THR A 478 8.58 -16.39 -5.06
C THR A 478 8.31 -15.85 -3.66
N ILE A 479 7.97 -16.73 -2.73
CA ILE A 479 8.12 -16.51 -1.29
C ILE A 479 9.53 -16.92 -0.89
N TRP A 480 10.27 -16.04 -0.23
CA TRP A 480 11.65 -16.26 0.15
C TRP A 480 11.85 -17.57 0.90
N GLY A 481 12.70 -18.45 0.34
CA GLY A 481 13.02 -19.75 0.92
C GLY A 481 11.89 -20.80 0.87
N ASP A 482 10.76 -20.52 0.16
CA ASP A 482 9.61 -21.43 0.15
C ASP A 482 8.82 -21.36 -1.18
N ASP A 483 9.40 -21.91 -2.24
CA ASP A 483 8.80 -21.95 -3.57
C ASP A 483 7.48 -22.74 -3.60
N GLN A 484 7.36 -23.79 -2.77
CA GLN A 484 6.12 -24.57 -2.70
C GLN A 484 4.97 -23.74 -2.11
N ARG A 485 5.25 -22.96 -1.06
CA ARG A 485 4.25 -22.07 -0.48
C ARG A 485 3.79 -20.97 -1.46
N PHE A 486 4.68 -20.52 -2.33
CA PHE A 486 4.33 -19.60 -3.43
C PHE A 486 3.32 -20.24 -4.39
N ILE A 487 3.57 -21.48 -4.83
CA ILE A 487 2.65 -22.22 -5.69
C ILE A 487 1.31 -22.45 -4.97
N ASP A 488 1.34 -22.98 -3.75
CA ASP A 488 0.15 -23.34 -3.00
C ASP A 488 -0.73 -22.13 -2.68
N THR A 489 -0.13 -20.98 -2.40
CA THR A 489 -0.87 -19.77 -2.01
C THR A 489 -1.55 -19.09 -3.19
N TYR A 490 -0.87 -18.98 -4.34
CA TYR A 490 -1.29 -18.09 -5.42
C TYR A 490 -1.71 -18.79 -6.70
N TRP A 491 -1.28 -20.05 -6.93
CA TRP A 491 -1.42 -20.72 -8.22
C TRP A 491 -2.16 -22.04 -8.17
N SER A 492 -2.45 -22.55 -6.97
CA SER A 492 -3.09 -23.88 -6.83
C SER A 492 -4.60 -23.85 -7.00
N ARG A 493 -5.26 -22.71 -6.68
CA ARG A 493 -6.72 -22.61 -6.72
C ARG A 493 -7.27 -22.62 -8.14
N PHE A 494 -6.65 -21.89 -9.05
CA PHE A 494 -7.05 -21.77 -10.44
C PHE A 494 -5.85 -22.07 -11.35
N GLU A 495 -5.91 -23.14 -12.09
CA GLU A 495 -4.81 -23.56 -12.95
C GLU A 495 -4.41 -22.46 -13.96
N GLY A 496 -3.13 -22.11 -13.98
CA GLY A 496 -2.57 -21.10 -14.89
C GLY A 496 -2.99 -19.65 -14.60
N LYS A 497 -3.66 -19.38 -13.46
CA LYS A 497 -4.11 -18.03 -13.07
C LYS A 497 -3.62 -17.68 -11.67
N TYR A 498 -3.08 -16.48 -11.53
CA TYR A 498 -2.72 -15.94 -10.22
C TYR A 498 -4.00 -15.58 -9.45
N PHE A 499 -4.17 -16.16 -8.28
CA PHE A 499 -5.28 -15.88 -7.38
C PHE A 499 -4.93 -14.73 -6.42
N ALA A 500 -5.59 -13.59 -6.58
CA ALA A 500 -5.33 -12.40 -5.78
C ALA A 500 -5.81 -12.52 -4.30
N GLY A 501 -6.73 -13.43 -4.03
CA GLY A 501 -7.37 -13.55 -2.72
C GLY A 501 -8.40 -12.47 -2.45
N ASP A 502 -8.81 -11.73 -3.47
CA ASP A 502 -9.83 -10.69 -3.42
C ASP A 502 -11.09 -11.12 -4.18
N GLY A 503 -12.26 -10.82 -3.60
CA GLY A 503 -13.52 -10.87 -4.29
C GLY A 503 -13.70 -9.64 -5.17
N ALA A 504 -14.32 -9.84 -6.33
CA ALA A 504 -14.59 -8.75 -7.26
C ALA A 504 -15.89 -9.00 -8.03
N LYS A 505 -16.43 -7.95 -8.62
CA LYS A 505 -17.54 -8.01 -9.56
C LYS A 505 -17.23 -7.19 -10.80
N LYS A 506 -17.89 -7.51 -11.90
CA LYS A 506 -17.96 -6.65 -13.07
C LYS A 506 -19.30 -5.93 -13.07
N ASP A 507 -19.31 -4.66 -13.40
CA ASP A 507 -20.57 -3.96 -13.68
C ASP A 507 -21.03 -4.21 -15.12
N ASP A 508 -22.13 -3.56 -15.53
CA ASP A 508 -22.71 -3.74 -16.86
C ASP A 508 -21.77 -3.28 -17.99
N ASP A 509 -20.83 -2.37 -17.70
CA ASP A 509 -19.80 -1.92 -18.64
C ASP A 509 -18.54 -2.81 -18.64
N GLY A 510 -18.46 -3.78 -17.72
CA GLY A 510 -17.32 -4.66 -17.54
C GLY A 510 -16.22 -4.12 -16.62
N ASP A 511 -16.45 -2.98 -15.98
CA ASP A 511 -15.52 -2.42 -15.01
C ASP A 511 -15.48 -3.22 -13.71
N ILE A 512 -14.30 -3.34 -13.14
CA ILE A 512 -14.00 -4.17 -11.97
C ILE A 512 -14.20 -3.37 -10.67
N TRP A 513 -14.97 -3.95 -9.78
CA TRP A 513 -15.21 -3.48 -8.43
C TRP A 513 -14.64 -4.46 -7.43
N LEU A 514 -13.77 -4.00 -6.53
CA LEU A 514 -13.20 -4.81 -5.46
C LEU A 514 -14.19 -4.90 -4.30
N LEU A 515 -14.46 -6.14 -3.87
CA LEU A 515 -15.42 -6.45 -2.81
C LEU A 515 -14.71 -6.80 -1.46
N GLY A 516 -13.40 -6.64 -1.41
CA GLY A 516 -12.58 -6.99 -0.26
C GLY A 516 -11.99 -8.39 -0.34
N ARG A 517 -11.35 -8.82 0.75
CA ARG A 517 -10.73 -10.16 0.83
C ARG A 517 -11.80 -11.25 0.76
N VAL A 518 -11.49 -12.35 0.09
CA VAL A 518 -12.39 -13.51 0.03
C VAL A 518 -12.74 -14.02 1.42
N ASP A 519 -11.80 -13.95 2.37
CA ASP A 519 -12.00 -14.33 3.77
C ASP A 519 -12.97 -13.41 4.54
N ASP A 520 -13.28 -12.23 4.00
CA ASP A 520 -14.21 -11.25 4.56
C ASP A 520 -15.60 -11.27 3.89
N VAL A 521 -15.83 -12.15 2.93
CA VAL A 521 -17.18 -12.38 2.35
C VAL A 521 -18.03 -13.15 3.35
N MET A 522 -19.25 -12.70 3.55
CA MET A 522 -20.22 -13.31 4.46
C MET A 522 -21.16 -14.23 3.71
N LEU A 523 -21.36 -15.44 4.22
CA LEU A 523 -22.35 -16.38 3.70
C LEU A 523 -23.66 -16.26 4.52
N VAL A 524 -24.61 -15.46 4.04
CA VAL A 524 -25.87 -15.20 4.72
C VAL A 524 -27.02 -15.86 3.96
N SER A 525 -27.69 -16.82 4.58
CA SER A 525 -28.82 -17.55 3.96
C SER A 525 -28.49 -18.12 2.58
N GLY A 526 -27.28 -18.62 2.37
CA GLY A 526 -26.81 -19.17 1.11
C GLY A 526 -26.33 -18.15 0.07
N HIS A 527 -26.29 -16.86 0.41
CA HIS A 527 -25.81 -15.80 -0.45
C HIS A 527 -24.46 -15.25 0.06
N ASN A 528 -23.51 -15.08 -0.85
CA ASN A 528 -22.24 -14.44 -0.57
C ASN A 528 -22.40 -12.91 -0.62
N ILE A 529 -22.33 -12.26 0.53
CA ILE A 529 -22.51 -10.82 0.68
C ILE A 529 -21.15 -10.19 1.05
N SER A 530 -20.78 -9.15 0.31
CA SER A 530 -19.55 -8.39 0.61
C SER A 530 -19.72 -7.52 1.84
N THR A 531 -18.74 -7.59 2.76
CA THR A 531 -18.67 -6.65 3.89
C THR A 531 -18.55 -5.22 3.39
N THR A 532 -17.78 -4.98 2.33
CA THR A 532 -17.54 -3.66 1.73
C THR A 532 -18.82 -3.02 1.19
N GLU A 533 -19.73 -3.79 0.58
CA GLU A 533 -21.01 -3.25 0.11
C GLU A 533 -21.90 -2.79 1.27
N VAL A 534 -21.96 -3.56 2.35
CA VAL A 534 -22.74 -3.20 3.54
C VAL A 534 -22.11 -1.99 4.26
N GLU A 535 -20.78 -1.94 4.36
CA GLU A 535 -20.04 -0.78 4.89
C GLU A 535 -20.33 0.48 4.08
N SER A 536 -20.29 0.39 2.75
CA SER A 536 -20.59 1.51 1.85
C SER A 536 -22.02 2.01 2.00
N ALA A 537 -22.99 1.11 2.12
CA ALA A 537 -24.36 1.48 2.39
C ALA A 537 -24.52 2.20 3.73
N LEU A 538 -23.85 1.73 4.79
CA LEU A 538 -23.87 2.40 6.10
C LEU A 538 -23.25 3.80 6.04
N VAL A 539 -22.09 3.95 5.40
CA VAL A 539 -21.37 5.23 5.28
C VAL A 539 -22.12 6.24 4.41
N SER A 540 -23.00 5.80 3.49
CA SER A 540 -23.87 6.69 2.73
C SER A 540 -24.95 7.37 3.59
N HIS A 541 -25.19 6.88 4.80
CA HIS A 541 -26.11 7.53 5.74
C HIS A 541 -25.45 8.75 6.40
N PRO A 542 -26.15 9.90 6.50
CA PRO A 542 -25.56 11.14 7.02
C PRO A 542 -24.98 11.05 8.43
N SER A 543 -25.52 10.18 9.27
CA SER A 543 -25.08 9.97 10.66
C SER A 543 -23.86 9.08 10.82
N VAL A 544 -23.35 8.43 9.77
CA VAL A 544 -22.26 7.48 9.85
C VAL A 544 -20.98 8.08 9.28
N ALA A 545 -19.90 8.07 10.06
CA ALA A 545 -18.57 8.51 9.63
C ALA A 545 -17.75 7.36 9.05
N GLU A 546 -17.80 6.20 9.71
CA GLU A 546 -17.06 5.01 9.31
C GLU A 546 -17.81 3.76 9.74
N ALA A 547 -17.64 2.66 9.01
CA ALA A 547 -18.26 1.38 9.33
C ALA A 547 -17.29 0.24 9.08
N ALA A 548 -17.38 -0.80 9.90
CA ALA A 548 -16.76 -2.09 9.67
C ALA A 548 -17.79 -3.19 9.87
N VAL A 549 -17.81 -4.15 8.96
CA VAL A 549 -18.81 -5.23 8.94
C VAL A 549 -18.13 -6.58 8.97
N VAL A 550 -18.68 -7.50 9.73
CA VAL A 550 -18.24 -8.90 9.81
C VAL A 550 -19.42 -9.86 9.76
N GLY A 551 -19.19 -11.06 9.28
CA GLY A 551 -20.11 -12.19 9.45
C GLY A 551 -19.82 -12.88 10.78
N ALA A 552 -20.82 -13.01 11.63
CA ALA A 552 -20.77 -13.81 12.86
C ALA A 552 -21.59 -15.08 12.68
N ALA A 553 -21.18 -16.19 13.30
CA ALA A 553 -21.89 -17.45 13.25
C ALA A 553 -23.35 -17.28 13.70
N ASP A 554 -24.29 -17.84 12.96
CA ASP A 554 -25.74 -17.77 13.22
C ASP A 554 -26.40 -19.09 12.80
N GLU A 555 -27.17 -19.70 13.70
CA GLU A 555 -27.77 -21.01 13.48
C GLU A 555 -28.82 -21.03 12.36
N THR A 556 -29.46 -19.90 12.10
CA THR A 556 -30.56 -19.81 11.13
C THR A 556 -30.06 -19.43 9.73
N THR A 557 -29.12 -18.49 9.65
CA THR A 557 -28.67 -17.89 8.37
C THR A 557 -27.27 -18.35 7.96
N GLY A 558 -26.61 -19.21 8.77
CA GLY A 558 -25.22 -19.60 8.63
C GLY A 558 -24.29 -18.52 9.18
N GLN A 559 -24.41 -17.30 8.69
CA GLN A 559 -23.80 -16.11 9.26
C GLN A 559 -24.81 -14.97 9.34
N ALA A 560 -24.71 -14.19 10.42
CA ALA A 560 -25.42 -12.93 10.60
C ALA A 560 -24.50 -11.75 10.32
N ILE A 561 -25.03 -10.71 9.71
CA ILE A 561 -24.28 -9.47 9.45
C ILE A 561 -24.23 -8.66 10.74
N VAL A 562 -23.04 -8.38 11.22
CA VAL A 562 -22.78 -7.52 12.39
C VAL A 562 -21.97 -6.31 11.94
N ALA A 563 -22.51 -5.13 12.19
CA ALA A 563 -21.87 -3.86 11.81
C ALA A 563 -21.41 -3.08 13.05
N PHE A 564 -20.23 -2.51 12.96
CA PHE A 564 -19.67 -1.57 13.93
C PHE A 564 -19.58 -0.21 13.24
N VAL A 565 -20.19 0.83 13.81
CA VAL A 565 -20.28 2.14 13.17
C VAL A 565 -19.74 3.26 14.06
N ILE A 566 -18.98 4.16 13.47
CA ILE A 566 -18.58 5.41 14.10
C ILE A 566 -19.56 6.48 13.61
N LEU A 567 -20.22 7.15 14.57
CA LEU A 567 -21.19 8.19 14.26
C LEU A 567 -20.51 9.54 13.97
N ARG A 568 -21.13 10.36 13.12
CA ARG A 568 -20.66 11.72 12.80
C ARG A 568 -21.10 12.74 13.86
N GLY A 569 -20.17 13.59 14.26
CA GLY A 569 -20.43 14.85 14.95
C GLY A 569 -21.33 14.71 16.18
N THR A 570 -22.53 15.29 16.10
CA THR A 570 -23.51 15.34 17.18
C THR A 570 -24.54 14.22 17.14
N ALA A 571 -24.44 13.26 16.21
CA ALA A 571 -25.35 12.13 16.16
C ALA A 571 -25.22 11.31 17.45
N ALA A 572 -26.34 11.15 18.16
CA ALA A 572 -26.40 10.43 19.41
C ALA A 572 -26.77 8.95 19.16
N GLU A 573 -26.15 8.06 19.92
CA GLU A 573 -26.52 6.64 19.94
C GLU A 573 -27.95 6.49 20.46
N SER A 574 -28.81 5.82 19.69
CA SER A 574 -30.18 5.49 20.07
C SER A 574 -30.67 4.24 19.32
N GLU A 575 -31.67 3.55 19.89
CA GLU A 575 -32.32 2.41 19.22
C GLU A 575 -33.02 2.83 17.91
N ASP A 576 -33.57 4.05 17.88
CA ASP A 576 -34.19 4.61 16.69
C ASP A 576 -33.17 4.78 15.56
N LEU A 577 -31.98 5.32 15.85
CA LEU A 577 -30.91 5.45 14.86
C LEU A 577 -30.42 4.10 14.36
N VAL A 578 -30.25 3.11 15.23
CA VAL A 578 -29.87 1.74 14.85
C VAL A 578 -30.93 1.14 13.91
N THR A 579 -32.19 1.35 14.21
CA THR A 579 -33.29 0.89 13.35
C THR A 579 -33.30 1.60 12.00
N GLU A 580 -33.08 2.91 12.00
CA GLU A 580 -32.94 3.72 10.79
C GLU A 580 -31.80 3.22 9.89
N LEU A 581 -30.61 3.02 10.47
CA LEU A 581 -29.44 2.48 9.76
C LEU A 581 -29.70 1.08 9.17
N ARG A 582 -30.34 0.19 9.93
CA ARG A 582 -30.73 -1.13 9.43
C ARG A 582 -31.67 -1.02 8.23
N ASN A 583 -32.66 -0.15 8.31
CA ASN A 583 -33.61 0.07 7.22
C ASN A 583 -32.95 0.72 6.02
N HIS A 584 -32.02 1.66 6.25
CA HIS A 584 -31.24 2.29 5.19
C HIS A 584 -30.44 1.25 4.37
N VAL A 585 -29.72 0.34 5.04
CA VAL A 585 -29.04 -0.77 4.36
C VAL A 585 -30.02 -1.65 3.59
N GLY A 586 -31.15 -2.02 4.23
CA GLY A 586 -32.19 -2.83 3.59
C GLY A 586 -32.80 -2.17 2.35
N THR A 587 -32.93 -0.84 2.33
CA THR A 587 -33.42 -0.07 1.19
C THR A 587 -32.35 0.04 0.10
N THR A 588 -31.08 0.24 0.48
CA THR A 588 -29.97 0.44 -0.46
C THR A 588 -29.54 -0.84 -1.15
N LEU A 589 -29.43 -1.94 -0.39
CA LEU A 589 -28.85 -3.21 -0.88
C LEU A 589 -29.88 -4.35 -0.97
N GLY A 590 -31.04 -4.18 -0.37
CA GLY A 590 -32.04 -5.22 -0.26
C GLY A 590 -32.11 -5.88 1.13
N PRO A 591 -33.23 -6.55 1.44
CA PRO A 591 -33.50 -7.08 2.79
C PRO A 591 -32.47 -8.09 3.29
N ILE A 592 -31.84 -8.84 2.38
CA ILE A 592 -30.86 -9.89 2.73
C ILE A 592 -29.57 -9.32 3.30
N ALA A 593 -29.20 -8.11 2.91
CA ALA A 593 -28.00 -7.42 3.40
C ALA A 593 -28.23 -6.66 4.71
N LYS A 594 -29.43 -6.71 5.27
CA LYS A 594 -29.82 -5.98 6.46
C LYS A 594 -29.04 -6.50 7.68
N PRO A 595 -28.23 -5.65 8.37
CA PRO A 595 -27.49 -6.11 9.53
C PRO A 595 -28.42 -6.62 10.63
N GLN A 596 -28.09 -7.76 11.22
CA GLN A 596 -28.81 -8.26 12.39
C GLN A 596 -28.51 -7.38 13.62
N ARG A 597 -27.26 -6.96 13.75
CA ARG A 597 -26.80 -6.06 14.81
C ARG A 597 -26.01 -4.89 14.24
N ILE A 598 -26.24 -3.70 14.77
CA ILE A 598 -25.42 -2.51 14.55
C ILE A 598 -24.97 -1.97 15.89
N LEU A 599 -23.67 -1.85 16.09
CA LEU A 599 -23.05 -1.43 17.33
C LEU A 599 -22.33 -0.09 17.10
N PRO A 600 -22.86 1.04 17.60
CA PRO A 600 -22.13 2.30 17.60
C PRO A 600 -20.91 2.20 18.51
N VAL A 601 -19.75 2.57 18.00
CA VAL A 601 -18.47 2.52 18.69
C VAL A 601 -17.72 3.83 18.54
N ALA A 602 -16.86 4.16 19.50
CA ALA A 602 -16.06 5.38 19.43
C ALA A 602 -14.94 5.30 18.41
N GLU A 603 -14.34 4.11 18.24
CA GLU A 603 -13.21 3.84 17.36
C GLU A 603 -13.29 2.40 16.86
N LEU A 604 -12.70 2.13 15.68
CA LEU A 604 -12.53 0.79 15.12
C LEU A 604 -11.11 0.28 15.37
N PRO A 605 -10.92 -1.04 15.59
CA PRO A 605 -9.60 -1.62 15.75
C PRO A 605 -8.84 -1.55 14.42
N LYS A 606 -7.74 -0.83 14.41
CA LYS A 606 -6.91 -0.62 13.23
C LYS A 606 -5.48 -1.04 13.47
N THR A 607 -4.85 -1.56 12.45
CA THR A 607 -3.41 -1.70 12.41
C THR A 607 -2.76 -0.31 12.40
N ARG A 608 -1.48 -0.26 12.69
CA ARG A 608 -0.71 1.00 12.62
C ARG A 608 -0.66 1.60 11.19
N SER A 609 -0.95 0.80 10.17
CA SER A 609 -1.15 1.29 8.79
C SER A 609 -2.56 1.82 8.52
N GLY A 610 -3.45 1.80 9.52
CA GLY A 610 -4.83 2.26 9.39
C GLY A 610 -5.81 1.21 8.89
N LYS A 611 -5.38 -0.01 8.59
CA LYS A 611 -6.25 -1.08 8.11
C LYS A 611 -7.10 -1.64 9.25
N ILE A 612 -8.42 -1.75 9.02
CA ILE A 612 -9.38 -2.29 9.98
C ILE A 612 -9.10 -3.79 10.21
N MET A 613 -9.03 -4.19 11.49
CA MET A 613 -8.78 -5.57 11.90
C MET A 613 -10.10 -6.33 12.08
N ARG A 614 -10.77 -6.67 10.97
CA ARG A 614 -12.07 -7.35 10.99
C ARG A 614 -12.07 -8.67 11.74
N ARG A 615 -10.93 -9.37 11.76
CA ARG A 615 -10.78 -10.61 12.54
C ARG A 615 -11.10 -10.39 14.02
N LEU A 616 -10.55 -9.32 14.63
CA LEU A 616 -10.83 -9.00 16.04
C LEU A 616 -12.28 -8.59 16.27
N LEU A 617 -12.90 -7.88 15.31
CA LEU A 617 -14.32 -7.57 15.37
C LEU A 617 -15.19 -8.83 15.28
N ARG A 618 -14.78 -9.81 14.48
CA ARG A 618 -15.46 -11.11 14.40
C ARG A 618 -15.32 -11.88 15.71
N ASP A 619 -14.12 -11.93 16.30
CA ASP A 619 -13.90 -12.57 17.60
C ASP A 619 -14.84 -11.97 18.67
N VAL A 620 -14.96 -10.64 18.68
CA VAL A 620 -15.88 -9.94 19.59
C VAL A 620 -17.35 -10.25 19.27
N ALA A 621 -17.74 -10.22 18.00
CA ALA A 621 -19.12 -10.48 17.58
C ALA A 621 -19.60 -11.89 17.93
N GLU A 622 -18.67 -12.84 18.01
CA GLU A 622 -18.91 -14.26 18.35
C GLU A 622 -18.54 -14.61 19.79
N ASN A 623 -18.25 -13.61 20.63
CA ASN A 623 -17.81 -13.80 22.04
C ASN A 623 -16.61 -14.75 22.19
N ARG A 624 -15.70 -14.74 21.22
CA ARG A 624 -14.46 -15.52 21.28
C ARG A 624 -13.35 -14.77 22.02
N GLN A 625 -12.36 -15.51 22.47
CA GLN A 625 -11.10 -14.92 22.92
C GLN A 625 -10.43 -14.18 21.77
N LEU A 626 -9.97 -12.95 22.01
CA LEU A 626 -9.27 -12.16 21.00
C LEU A 626 -8.03 -12.90 20.52
N GLY A 627 -7.88 -12.99 19.21
CA GLY A 627 -6.65 -13.45 18.60
C GLY A 627 -5.51 -12.45 18.75
N ASP A 628 -4.47 -12.59 17.91
CA ASP A 628 -3.27 -11.75 17.96
C ASP A 628 -3.61 -10.24 17.83
N VAL A 629 -3.26 -9.47 18.85
CA VAL A 629 -3.47 -8.01 18.95
C VAL A 629 -2.17 -7.21 18.76
N THR A 630 -1.06 -7.86 18.45
CA THR A 630 0.28 -7.24 18.42
C THR A 630 0.43 -6.11 17.38
N THR A 631 -0.41 -6.10 16.36
CA THR A 631 -0.41 -5.09 15.30
C THR A 631 -1.41 -3.95 15.54
N LEU A 632 -2.20 -4.00 16.63
CA LEU A 632 -3.14 -2.95 16.99
C LEU A 632 -2.43 -1.63 17.33
N THR A 633 -3.02 -0.54 16.87
CA THR A 633 -2.55 0.81 17.21
C THR A 633 -2.81 1.12 18.68
N ASP A 634 -3.96 0.70 19.19
CA ASP A 634 -4.41 0.93 20.56
C ASP A 634 -5.25 -0.26 21.04
N SER A 635 -4.75 -0.99 22.03
CA SER A 635 -5.44 -2.15 22.59
C SER A 635 -6.70 -1.81 23.40
N THR A 636 -6.80 -0.58 23.92
CA THR A 636 -7.96 -0.14 24.71
C THR A 636 -9.24 -0.08 23.87
N VAL A 637 -9.12 0.05 22.55
CA VAL A 637 -10.25 0.04 21.61
C VAL A 637 -11.04 -1.27 21.74
N MET A 638 -10.36 -2.39 21.92
CA MET A 638 -11.03 -3.70 22.03
C MET A 638 -11.82 -3.82 23.33
N ASP A 639 -11.28 -3.33 24.44
CA ASP A 639 -11.97 -3.31 25.73
C ASP A 639 -13.26 -2.50 25.67
N LEU A 640 -13.21 -1.33 25.00
CA LEU A 640 -14.37 -0.46 24.79
C LEU A 640 -15.43 -1.14 23.91
N ILE A 641 -15.03 -1.84 22.85
CA ILE A 641 -15.97 -2.56 21.99
C ILE A 641 -16.60 -3.74 22.71
N GLN A 642 -15.81 -4.53 23.45
CA GLN A 642 -16.31 -5.66 24.24
C GLN A 642 -17.33 -5.23 25.30
N SER A 643 -17.13 -4.06 25.92
CA SER A 643 -18.06 -3.52 26.93
C SER A 643 -19.46 -3.22 26.37
N LYS A 644 -19.61 -3.09 25.07
CA LYS A 644 -20.89 -2.82 24.38
C LYS A 644 -21.67 -4.07 24.00
N LEU A 645 -21.07 -5.25 24.14
CA LEU A 645 -21.79 -6.49 23.93
C LEU A 645 -22.53 -6.92 25.18
N PRO A 646 -23.73 -7.53 25.05
CA PRO A 646 -24.37 -8.13 26.22
C PRO A 646 -23.46 -9.20 26.80
N ALA A 647 -23.31 -9.20 28.13
CA ALA A 647 -22.59 -10.25 28.84
C ALA A 647 -23.15 -11.60 28.41
N ALA A 648 -22.26 -12.56 28.08
CA ALA A 648 -22.69 -13.91 27.82
C ALA A 648 -23.55 -14.39 28.96
N SER A 649 -24.81 -14.76 28.69
CA SER A 649 -25.63 -15.46 29.68
C SER A 649 -24.87 -16.72 30.03
N SER A 650 -24.39 -16.82 31.26
CA SER A 650 -23.91 -18.05 31.84
C SER A 650 -25.13 -18.96 31.98
N GLU A 651 -25.41 -19.73 30.97
CA GLU A 651 -26.22 -20.92 31.13
C GLU A 651 -25.27 -22.11 31.34
N ASP A 652 -25.43 -22.71 32.53
CA ASP A 652 -24.79 -23.92 33.02
C ASP A 652 -24.90 -25.15 32.10
#